data_8a2cb5e35625f33bed84a59625b4a0a5
#
_entry.id   8a2cb5e35625f33bed84a59625b4a0a5
#
_cell.length_a   1.000
_cell.length_b   1.000
_cell.length_c   1.000
_cell.angle_alpha   90.00
_cell.angle_beta   90.00
_cell.angle_gamma   90.00
#
_symmetry.space_group_name_H-M   'P 1'
#
loop_
_entity.id
_entity.type
_entity.pdbx_description
1 polymer ?
#
loop_
_entity_poly.entity_id
_entity_poly.type
_entity_poly.pdbx_seq_one_letter_code
_entity_poly.pdbx_strand_id
1 'polypeptide(L)'
;MANLDSKIPSGPLADKWRKHKAEIKLVNPANKRKYEVIVVGAGLAGSSAAATLAELGYKVKCFVFHDSPRRAHSIAAQGGINAAKNYQNDGDSVYRLFYDTIKGGDYRAREANVHRLAEVSVNIIDQCVAQGVPFAREYGGLLANRSFGGAQVSRTFYARGQTGQQLLLGAYSALSRMVGNGGVQLFTNSEMLDLVLVGGQAKGIIVRNLNTGEITRHAADAVILATGGYGNVFNLSTYARNSNATAIWRAYKRGACFSNPCYTQIHPTCIPVTGDYQSKLTLMSESLRNDGRIWVPKKKEDCKKDPNTIPEEDRDYYLERMYPSFGNLAPRDISSRAAKRVCDEGRGVGESGLGVYLDFSDAIRRLGESGVRERYGNLFDIYHEITAENAYKTPMRIFPAVHYTMGGLWVDYNLMSNVPGLFVLGEANFSDHGANRLGASALMQGLADGYFVIPYTIGDYLASQKPGSRPSPDAAEFKQAEQEVRAMNTRLLNNKGKEPVSTFHKRLGQIMWAYCGMARTAEGLRKALQEIPKLREEFWANVNVPGSGETINQSLERAGRVADFLELGELMCLDALTREESCGGHFREEYQHPDGECKRDDEKFGHVAAWEFQGEGKAPLRNVEPLNYEFVKMSVRNYK
;
A
#
# COMPACT_ATOMS: atom_id res chain seq x y z
N MET A 1 22.02 -6.27 -16.60
CA MET A 1 21.25 -5.12 -16.10
C MET A 1 19.89 -5.14 -16.77
N ALA A 2 18.83 -5.04 -15.98
CA ALA A 2 17.49 -4.92 -16.51
C ALA A 2 17.37 -3.64 -17.36
N ASN A 3 16.67 -3.75 -18.50
CA ASN A 3 16.37 -2.55 -19.31
C ASN A 3 15.17 -1.84 -18.68
N LEU A 4 15.45 -0.75 -17.93
CA LEU A 4 14.45 0.05 -17.23
C LEU A 4 14.02 1.24 -18.11
N ASP A 5 13.38 0.97 -19.24
CA ASP A 5 12.77 2.01 -20.06
C ASP A 5 11.38 2.35 -19.51
N SER A 6 11.26 3.54 -18.92
CA SER A 6 10.00 4.03 -18.34
C SER A 6 8.90 4.30 -19.37
N LYS A 7 9.21 4.34 -20.66
CA LYS A 7 8.29 4.62 -21.78
C LYS A 7 7.40 5.85 -21.58
N ILE A 8 7.93 6.86 -20.91
CA ILE A 8 7.23 8.13 -20.73
C ILE A 8 7.14 8.85 -22.09
N PRO A 9 5.94 9.23 -22.55
CA PRO A 9 5.78 9.94 -23.81
C PRO A 9 6.51 11.30 -23.81
N SER A 10 6.99 11.72 -24.97
CA SER A 10 7.56 13.05 -25.18
C SER A 10 6.48 14.15 -25.18
N GLY A 11 6.91 15.41 -25.12
CA GLY A 11 6.04 16.58 -25.24
C GLY A 11 5.54 17.12 -23.88
N PRO A 12 4.65 18.14 -23.90
CA PRO A 12 4.17 18.81 -22.70
C PRO A 12 3.46 17.85 -21.72
N LEU A 13 3.68 18.07 -20.43
CA LEU A 13 3.14 17.23 -19.35
C LEU A 13 1.61 17.04 -19.45
N ALA A 14 0.89 18.14 -19.67
CA ALA A 14 -0.58 18.13 -19.75
C ALA A 14 -1.14 17.34 -20.95
N ASP A 15 -0.33 17.07 -21.96
CA ASP A 15 -0.75 16.36 -23.17
C ASP A 15 -0.31 14.89 -23.21
N LYS A 16 0.65 14.50 -22.36
CA LYS A 16 1.29 13.17 -22.43
C LYS A 16 0.28 12.02 -22.42
N TRP A 17 -0.65 12.02 -21.49
CA TRP A 17 -1.62 10.92 -21.38
C TRP A 17 -2.62 10.93 -22.54
N ARG A 18 -3.12 12.09 -22.94
CA ARG A 18 -4.05 12.22 -24.06
C ARG A 18 -3.43 11.73 -25.36
N LYS A 19 -2.20 12.16 -25.69
CA LYS A 19 -1.44 11.72 -26.86
C LYS A 19 -1.16 10.23 -26.82
N HIS A 20 -0.68 9.75 -25.68
CA HIS A 20 -0.37 8.33 -25.49
C HIS A 20 -1.59 7.45 -25.80
N LYS A 21 -2.76 7.77 -25.26
CA LYS A 21 -4.00 7.05 -25.57
C LYS A 21 -4.38 7.06 -27.05
N ALA A 22 -4.03 8.11 -27.77
CA ALA A 22 -4.31 8.21 -29.21
C ALA A 22 -3.30 7.44 -30.09
N GLU A 23 -2.08 7.23 -29.60
CA GLU A 23 -0.98 6.64 -30.36
C GLU A 23 -0.81 5.13 -30.14
N ILE A 24 -1.22 4.62 -28.97
CA ILE A 24 -1.12 3.19 -28.65
C ILE A 24 -2.02 2.34 -29.54
N LYS A 25 -1.54 1.15 -29.86
CA LYS A 25 -2.32 0.17 -30.64
C LYS A 25 -3.40 -0.45 -29.76
N LEU A 26 -4.56 -0.67 -30.33
CA LEU A 26 -5.66 -1.35 -29.66
C LEU A 26 -5.97 -2.66 -30.36
N VAL A 27 -6.37 -3.67 -29.60
CA VAL A 27 -6.88 -4.92 -30.14
C VAL A 27 -8.20 -4.66 -30.86
N ASN A 28 -8.32 -5.16 -32.08
CA ASN A 28 -9.58 -5.12 -32.82
C ASN A 28 -10.70 -5.73 -31.97
N PRO A 29 -11.85 -5.08 -31.82
CA PRO A 29 -12.96 -5.56 -30.99
C PRO A 29 -13.37 -7.03 -31.27
N ALA A 30 -13.38 -7.46 -32.54
CA ALA A 30 -13.70 -8.83 -32.93
C ALA A 30 -12.68 -9.88 -32.41
N ASN A 31 -11.45 -9.46 -32.09
CA ASN A 31 -10.39 -10.32 -31.60
C ASN A 31 -10.27 -10.34 -30.07
N LYS A 32 -10.82 -9.36 -29.35
CA LYS A 32 -10.66 -9.25 -27.89
C LYS A 32 -11.04 -10.54 -27.16
N ARG A 33 -12.13 -11.21 -27.54
CA ARG A 33 -12.59 -12.48 -26.97
C ARG A 33 -11.62 -13.66 -27.14
N LYS A 34 -10.58 -13.53 -27.97
CA LYS A 34 -9.55 -14.54 -28.19
C LYS A 34 -8.44 -14.46 -27.16
N TYR A 35 -8.31 -13.32 -26.48
CA TYR A 35 -7.33 -13.10 -25.44
C TYR A 35 -7.91 -13.36 -24.06
N GLU A 36 -7.10 -13.97 -23.21
CA GLU A 36 -7.41 -14.25 -21.82
C GLU A 36 -6.39 -13.55 -20.91
N VAL A 37 -6.89 -12.81 -19.93
CA VAL A 37 -6.08 -12.08 -18.97
C VAL A 37 -6.31 -12.66 -17.58
N ILE A 38 -5.23 -12.93 -16.86
CA ILE A 38 -5.28 -13.28 -15.44
C ILE A 38 -5.15 -12.01 -14.61
N VAL A 39 -6.03 -11.84 -13.63
CA VAL A 39 -5.96 -10.79 -12.59
C VAL A 39 -5.80 -11.47 -11.24
N VAL A 40 -4.73 -11.17 -10.52
CA VAL A 40 -4.47 -11.68 -9.18
C VAL A 40 -4.72 -10.59 -8.15
N GLY A 41 -5.68 -10.82 -7.27
CA GLY A 41 -6.19 -9.84 -6.32
C GLY A 41 -7.46 -9.14 -6.80
N ALA A 42 -8.44 -9.00 -5.92
CA ALA A 42 -9.71 -8.34 -6.20
C ALA A 42 -10.04 -7.25 -5.15
N GLY A 43 -9.01 -6.47 -4.76
CA GLY A 43 -9.19 -5.19 -4.12
C GLY A 43 -9.70 -4.15 -5.13
N LEU A 44 -9.62 -2.86 -4.80
CA LEU A 44 -10.09 -1.80 -5.71
C LEU A 44 -9.43 -1.88 -7.09
N ALA A 45 -8.11 -2.00 -7.16
CA ALA A 45 -7.38 -2.05 -8.42
C ALA A 45 -7.75 -3.30 -9.25
N GLY A 46 -7.78 -4.48 -8.62
CA GLY A 46 -8.07 -5.72 -9.33
C GLY A 46 -9.53 -5.88 -9.74
N SER A 47 -10.49 -5.49 -8.88
CA SER A 47 -11.91 -5.54 -9.21
C SER A 47 -12.25 -4.58 -10.34
N SER A 48 -11.72 -3.35 -10.32
CA SER A 48 -11.93 -2.37 -11.39
C SER A 48 -11.31 -2.83 -12.71
N ALA A 49 -10.08 -3.35 -12.67
CA ALA A 49 -9.41 -3.87 -13.87
C ALA A 49 -10.17 -5.07 -14.46
N ALA A 50 -10.50 -6.08 -13.65
CA ALA A 50 -11.19 -7.28 -14.12
C ALA A 50 -12.57 -6.94 -14.72
N ALA A 51 -13.35 -6.07 -14.06
CA ALA A 51 -14.64 -5.63 -14.58
C ALA A 51 -14.50 -4.92 -15.92
N THR A 52 -13.60 -3.92 -16.01
CA THR A 52 -13.44 -3.12 -17.22
C THR A 52 -12.89 -3.93 -18.39
N LEU A 53 -11.94 -4.83 -18.16
CA LEU A 53 -11.41 -5.69 -19.21
C LEU A 53 -12.48 -6.63 -19.76
N ALA A 54 -13.31 -7.20 -18.90
CA ALA A 54 -14.44 -8.03 -19.33
C ALA A 54 -15.49 -7.22 -20.10
N GLU A 55 -15.82 -5.99 -19.67
CA GLU A 55 -16.69 -5.07 -20.40
C GLU A 55 -16.14 -4.74 -21.80
N LEU A 56 -14.83 -4.64 -21.93
CA LEU A 56 -14.16 -4.44 -23.23
C LEU A 56 -14.17 -5.67 -24.13
N GLY A 57 -14.58 -6.84 -23.62
CA GLY A 57 -14.71 -8.09 -24.39
C GLY A 57 -13.56 -9.07 -24.24
N TYR A 58 -12.58 -8.84 -23.36
CA TYR A 58 -11.56 -9.83 -23.01
C TYR A 58 -12.14 -10.92 -22.11
N LYS A 59 -11.56 -12.12 -22.15
CA LYS A 59 -11.82 -13.16 -21.16
C LYS A 59 -10.92 -12.90 -19.95
N VAL A 60 -11.50 -12.93 -18.76
CA VAL A 60 -10.76 -12.65 -17.54
C VAL A 60 -10.89 -13.81 -16.54
N LYS A 61 -9.74 -14.25 -16.00
CA LYS A 61 -9.67 -15.11 -14.82
C LYS A 61 -9.21 -14.28 -13.64
N CYS A 62 -10.04 -14.14 -12.60
CA CYS A 62 -9.73 -13.36 -11.41
C CYS A 62 -9.52 -14.27 -10.21
N PHE A 63 -8.31 -14.23 -9.62
CA PHE A 63 -7.92 -15.05 -8.49
C PHE A 63 -7.92 -14.23 -7.20
N VAL A 64 -8.63 -14.72 -6.18
CA VAL A 64 -8.86 -14.01 -4.92
C VAL A 64 -8.43 -14.89 -3.76
N PHE A 65 -7.54 -14.40 -2.93
CA PHE A 65 -7.07 -15.09 -1.74
C PHE A 65 -8.20 -15.38 -0.74
N HIS A 66 -9.15 -14.45 -0.63
CA HIS A 66 -10.31 -14.55 0.25
C HIS A 66 -11.48 -15.33 -0.37
N ASP A 67 -12.44 -15.69 0.45
CA ASP A 67 -13.73 -16.23 0.04
C ASP A 67 -14.60 -15.20 -0.72
N SER A 68 -14.28 -13.91 -0.59
CA SER A 68 -14.97 -12.82 -1.28
C SER A 68 -14.02 -11.63 -1.53
N PRO A 69 -14.12 -10.98 -2.71
CA PRO A 69 -13.45 -9.70 -2.96
C PRO A 69 -13.70 -8.63 -1.90
N ARG A 70 -14.86 -8.65 -1.26
CA ARG A 70 -15.24 -7.70 -0.18
C ARG A 70 -14.32 -7.74 1.05
N ARG A 71 -13.47 -8.76 1.19
CA ARG A 71 -12.49 -8.87 2.28
C ARG A 71 -11.11 -8.30 1.94
N ALA A 72 -10.94 -7.71 0.76
CA ALA A 72 -9.71 -7.06 0.38
C ALA A 72 -9.36 -5.91 1.34
N HIS A 73 -8.07 -5.63 1.49
CA HIS A 73 -7.57 -4.58 2.41
C HIS A 73 -8.19 -3.20 2.15
N SER A 74 -8.60 -2.90 0.91
CA SER A 74 -9.28 -1.65 0.54
C SER A 74 -10.49 -1.31 1.42
N ILE A 75 -11.16 -2.32 1.98
CA ILE A 75 -12.31 -2.13 2.89
C ILE A 75 -11.94 -1.36 4.17
N ALA A 76 -10.69 -1.43 4.60
CA ALA A 76 -10.22 -0.83 5.85
C ALA A 76 -9.96 0.68 5.74
N ALA A 77 -9.95 1.26 4.55
CA ALA A 77 -9.72 2.69 4.37
C ALA A 77 -10.95 3.52 4.76
N GLN A 78 -10.75 4.49 5.64
CA GLN A 78 -11.85 5.24 6.27
C GLN A 78 -11.95 6.68 5.77
N GLY A 79 -10.81 7.33 5.53
CA GLY A 79 -10.70 8.79 5.46
C GLY A 79 -11.35 9.44 4.23
N GLY A 80 -11.14 8.89 3.05
CA GLY A 80 -11.63 9.48 1.82
C GLY A 80 -10.80 9.12 0.59
N ILE A 81 -11.15 9.74 -0.53
CA ILE A 81 -10.45 9.66 -1.82
C ILE A 81 -10.25 11.05 -2.40
N ASN A 82 -9.04 11.36 -2.85
CA ASN A 82 -8.71 12.64 -3.48
C ASN A 82 -9.18 12.71 -4.93
N ALA A 83 -9.65 13.88 -5.34
CA ALA A 83 -9.87 14.23 -6.75
C ALA A 83 -9.81 15.74 -6.97
N ALA A 84 -9.22 16.17 -8.08
CA ALA A 84 -9.02 17.57 -8.42
C ALA A 84 -10.28 18.21 -9.03
N LYS A 85 -11.42 18.19 -8.31
CA LYS A 85 -12.70 18.73 -8.81
C LYS A 85 -12.96 20.21 -8.46
N ASN A 86 -12.22 20.76 -7.52
CA ASN A 86 -12.33 22.18 -7.09
C ASN A 86 -13.77 22.63 -6.76
N TYR A 87 -14.57 21.78 -6.09
CA TYR A 87 -15.96 22.10 -5.77
C TYR A 87 -16.12 23.26 -4.76
N GLN A 88 -15.14 23.46 -3.89
CA GLN A 88 -15.11 24.56 -2.92
C GLN A 88 -14.55 25.86 -3.52
N ASN A 89 -14.07 25.83 -4.75
CA ASN A 89 -13.41 26.96 -5.41
C ASN A 89 -12.28 27.58 -4.56
N ASP A 90 -11.53 26.72 -3.87
CA ASP A 90 -10.41 27.09 -2.97
C ASP A 90 -9.03 26.99 -3.65
N GLY A 91 -9.01 26.99 -4.98
CA GLY A 91 -7.80 26.99 -5.79
C GLY A 91 -7.21 25.59 -6.05
N ASP A 92 -8.00 24.54 -5.91
CA ASP A 92 -7.58 23.20 -6.33
C ASP A 92 -7.59 23.06 -7.86
N SER A 93 -6.76 22.17 -8.38
CA SER A 93 -6.67 21.84 -9.80
C SER A 93 -5.89 20.56 -10.02
N VAL A 94 -5.94 20.00 -11.23
CA VAL A 94 -5.09 18.87 -11.64
C VAL A 94 -3.61 19.18 -11.39
N TYR A 95 -3.15 20.37 -11.78
CA TYR A 95 -1.77 20.78 -11.56
C TYR A 95 -1.44 20.89 -10.05
N ARG A 96 -2.36 21.41 -9.24
CA ARG A 96 -2.17 21.52 -7.79
C ARG A 96 -2.09 20.14 -7.12
N LEU A 97 -2.98 19.22 -7.47
CA LEU A 97 -2.92 17.84 -6.95
C LEU A 97 -1.62 17.13 -7.37
N PHE A 98 -1.22 17.31 -8.63
CA PHE A 98 0.06 16.80 -9.14
C PHE A 98 1.24 17.37 -8.35
N TYR A 99 1.32 18.71 -8.22
CA TYR A 99 2.40 19.39 -7.49
C TYR A 99 2.47 18.94 -6.02
N ASP A 100 1.33 18.91 -5.33
CA ASP A 100 1.25 18.50 -3.93
C ASP A 100 1.69 17.02 -3.76
N THR A 101 1.36 16.16 -4.71
CA THR A 101 1.76 14.75 -4.68
C THR A 101 3.27 14.58 -4.91
N ILE A 102 3.85 15.27 -5.87
CA ILE A 102 5.30 15.26 -6.12
C ILE A 102 6.06 15.81 -4.90
N LYS A 103 5.67 16.98 -4.40
CA LYS A 103 6.29 17.61 -3.22
C LYS A 103 6.09 16.77 -1.96
N GLY A 104 4.87 16.28 -1.74
CA GLY A 104 4.55 15.42 -0.60
C GLY A 104 5.32 14.10 -0.61
N GLY A 105 5.63 13.56 -1.79
CA GLY A 105 6.46 12.40 -2.02
C GLY A 105 7.97 12.66 -2.04
N ASP A 106 8.40 13.86 -1.65
CA ASP A 106 9.81 14.28 -1.61
C ASP A 106 10.55 14.11 -2.94
N TYR A 107 9.86 14.37 -4.05
CA TYR A 107 10.46 14.31 -5.38
C TYR A 107 11.12 12.96 -5.68
N ARG A 108 10.43 11.85 -5.33
CA ARG A 108 10.91 10.47 -5.58
C ARG A 108 9.91 9.68 -6.45
N ALA A 109 9.03 10.39 -7.19
CA ALA A 109 8.10 9.82 -8.17
C ALA A 109 8.30 10.48 -9.54
N ARG A 110 7.86 9.79 -10.59
CA ARG A 110 7.90 10.30 -11.98
C ARG A 110 6.81 11.35 -12.21
N GLU A 111 7.17 12.52 -12.70
CA GLU A 111 6.21 13.61 -13.00
C GLU A 111 5.05 13.14 -13.88
N ALA A 112 5.34 12.45 -14.98
CA ALA A 112 4.34 12.03 -15.94
C ALA A 112 3.29 11.07 -15.35
N ASN A 113 3.72 10.13 -14.51
CA ASN A 113 2.84 9.19 -13.85
C ASN A 113 1.92 9.91 -12.85
N VAL A 114 2.50 10.80 -12.04
CA VAL A 114 1.74 11.56 -11.03
C VAL A 114 0.77 12.55 -11.69
N HIS A 115 1.17 13.19 -12.79
CA HIS A 115 0.26 14.07 -13.52
C HIS A 115 -0.93 13.29 -14.10
N ARG A 116 -0.68 12.12 -14.73
CA ARG A 116 -1.74 11.23 -15.21
C ARG A 116 -2.70 10.84 -14.09
N LEU A 117 -2.19 10.47 -12.92
CA LEU A 117 -3.00 10.14 -11.75
C LEU A 117 -3.92 11.31 -11.35
N ALA A 118 -3.37 12.53 -11.29
CA ALA A 118 -4.13 13.72 -10.97
C ALA A 118 -5.20 14.05 -12.04
N GLU A 119 -4.87 13.89 -13.31
CA GLU A 119 -5.77 14.12 -14.44
C GLU A 119 -6.98 13.18 -14.40
N VAL A 120 -6.76 11.87 -14.22
CA VAL A 120 -7.85 10.87 -14.20
C VAL A 120 -8.64 10.88 -12.90
N SER A 121 -8.15 11.50 -11.83
CA SER A 121 -8.82 11.55 -10.53
C SER A 121 -10.23 12.13 -10.60
N VAL A 122 -10.44 13.10 -11.47
CA VAL A 122 -11.74 13.75 -11.69
C VAL A 122 -12.78 12.72 -12.16
N ASN A 123 -12.40 11.87 -13.11
CA ASN A 123 -13.28 10.87 -13.70
C ASN A 123 -13.56 9.71 -12.75
N ILE A 124 -12.63 9.40 -11.82
CA ILE A 124 -12.81 8.35 -10.82
C ILE A 124 -14.04 8.63 -9.95
N ILE A 125 -14.20 9.87 -9.49
CA ILE A 125 -15.34 10.24 -8.64
C ILE A 125 -16.66 10.08 -9.41
N ASP A 126 -16.72 10.50 -10.67
CA ASP A 126 -17.91 10.35 -11.50
C ASP A 126 -18.24 8.87 -11.73
N GLN A 127 -17.25 8.04 -11.99
CA GLN A 127 -17.42 6.59 -12.10
C GLN A 127 -17.96 5.98 -10.80
N CYS A 128 -17.43 6.37 -9.65
CA CYS A 128 -17.88 5.86 -8.35
C CYS A 128 -19.31 6.32 -8.04
N VAL A 129 -19.69 7.56 -8.36
CA VAL A 129 -21.06 8.05 -8.21
C VAL A 129 -22.00 7.26 -9.10
N ALA A 130 -21.64 7.02 -10.36
CA ALA A 130 -22.44 6.21 -11.29
C ALA A 130 -22.61 4.75 -10.82
N GLN A 131 -21.65 4.22 -10.04
CA GLN A 131 -21.73 2.90 -9.41
C GLN A 131 -22.53 2.89 -8.09
N GLY A 132 -23.09 4.03 -7.67
CA GLY A 132 -23.92 4.14 -6.48
C GLY A 132 -23.14 4.30 -5.17
N VAL A 133 -21.87 4.74 -5.22
CA VAL A 133 -21.11 5.03 -4.00
C VAL A 133 -21.75 6.22 -3.26
N PRO A 134 -22.19 6.05 -1.99
CA PRO A 134 -22.92 7.05 -1.25
C PRO A 134 -21.98 8.07 -0.60
N PHE A 135 -21.33 8.87 -1.41
CA PHE A 135 -20.53 9.99 -0.90
C PHE A 135 -21.39 10.97 -0.10
N ALA A 136 -20.81 11.55 0.95
CA ALA A 136 -21.43 12.64 1.67
C ALA A 136 -21.78 13.80 0.70
N ARG A 137 -22.90 14.46 0.97
CA ARG A 137 -23.37 15.59 0.15
C ARG A 137 -23.62 16.80 1.02
N GLU A 138 -23.46 17.96 0.42
CA GLU A 138 -23.83 19.24 0.98
C GLU A 138 -25.35 19.48 0.82
N TYR A 139 -25.88 20.47 1.50
CA TYR A 139 -27.29 20.78 1.45
C TYR A 139 -27.80 21.02 0.01
N GLY A 140 -27.00 21.65 -0.84
CA GLY A 140 -27.33 21.88 -2.26
C GLY A 140 -27.20 20.65 -3.17
N GLY A 141 -26.86 19.47 -2.62
CA GLY A 141 -26.77 18.22 -3.36
C GLY A 141 -25.41 17.93 -4.01
N LEU A 142 -24.47 18.86 -3.98
CA LEU A 142 -23.08 18.64 -4.42
C LEU A 142 -22.40 17.64 -3.48
N LEU A 143 -21.39 16.93 -3.99
CA LEU A 143 -20.57 16.05 -3.17
C LEU A 143 -19.78 16.87 -2.18
N ALA A 144 -19.89 16.53 -0.89
CA ALA A 144 -19.09 17.13 0.15
C ALA A 144 -17.62 16.71 0.02
N ASN A 145 -16.71 17.67 0.20
CA ASN A 145 -15.28 17.43 0.25
C ASN A 145 -14.64 18.22 1.37
N ARG A 146 -13.41 17.84 1.74
CA ARG A 146 -12.67 18.43 2.84
C ARG A 146 -11.18 18.43 2.59
N SER A 147 -10.44 19.25 3.31
CA SER A 147 -8.99 19.11 3.44
C SER A 147 -8.66 17.82 4.22
N PHE A 148 -7.52 17.22 3.91
CA PHE A 148 -7.09 15.97 4.52
C PHE A 148 -5.57 15.97 4.64
N GLY A 149 -5.02 15.27 5.63
CA GLY A 149 -3.63 15.33 6.05
C GLY A 149 -2.59 15.58 4.95
N GLY A 150 -1.88 16.69 5.05
CA GLY A 150 -0.89 17.17 4.10
C GLY A 150 -1.43 18.04 2.95
N ALA A 151 -2.75 18.25 2.82
CA ALA A 151 -3.36 19.11 1.81
C ALA A 151 -4.10 20.29 2.46
N GLN A 152 -3.89 21.48 1.94
CA GLN A 152 -4.53 22.71 2.43
C GLN A 152 -5.81 23.09 1.65
N VAL A 153 -6.13 22.33 0.60
CA VAL A 153 -7.34 22.51 -0.21
C VAL A 153 -8.32 21.35 -0.01
N SER A 154 -9.60 21.64 -0.25
CA SER A 154 -10.69 20.68 -0.06
C SER A 154 -10.86 19.81 -1.30
N ARG A 155 -10.18 18.67 -1.34
CA ARG A 155 -10.21 17.72 -2.47
C ARG A 155 -10.58 16.29 -2.10
N THR A 156 -10.77 16.00 -0.80
CA THR A 156 -11.04 14.65 -0.32
C THR A 156 -12.54 14.40 -0.22
N PHE A 157 -13.04 13.54 -1.09
CA PHE A 157 -14.42 13.05 -1.07
C PHE A 157 -14.53 11.85 -0.12
N TYR A 158 -15.64 11.69 0.59
CA TYR A 158 -15.74 10.70 1.65
C TYR A 158 -17.16 10.16 1.86
N ALA A 159 -17.23 8.97 2.45
CA ALA A 159 -18.47 8.34 2.92
C ALA A 159 -18.36 8.08 4.43
N ARG A 160 -18.26 9.14 5.23
CA ARG A 160 -18.29 9.20 6.71
C ARG A 160 -17.67 8.00 7.43
N GLY A 161 -16.36 7.78 7.27
CA GLY A 161 -15.60 6.68 7.90
C GLY A 161 -15.69 5.31 7.20
N GLN A 162 -16.47 5.20 6.14
CA GLN A 162 -16.67 3.95 5.37
C GLN A 162 -16.23 4.07 3.92
N THR A 163 -15.40 5.04 3.57
CA THR A 163 -15.08 5.36 2.17
C THR A 163 -14.50 4.17 1.42
N GLY A 164 -13.53 3.47 1.98
CA GLY A 164 -12.94 2.29 1.35
C GLY A 164 -13.92 1.15 1.16
N GLN A 165 -14.79 0.92 2.15
CA GLN A 165 -15.86 -0.08 2.06
C GLN A 165 -16.82 0.23 0.92
N GLN A 166 -17.29 1.47 0.82
CA GLN A 166 -18.29 1.85 -0.19
C GLN A 166 -17.69 1.84 -1.60
N LEU A 167 -16.44 2.32 -1.76
CA LEU A 167 -15.73 2.23 -3.03
C LEU A 167 -15.50 0.77 -3.46
N LEU A 168 -15.10 -0.09 -2.52
CA LEU A 168 -14.90 -1.51 -2.80
C LEU A 168 -16.21 -2.19 -3.19
N LEU A 169 -17.32 -1.88 -2.55
CA LEU A 169 -18.65 -2.40 -2.92
C LEU A 169 -19.06 -1.97 -4.34
N GLY A 170 -18.77 -0.73 -4.73
CA GLY A 170 -19.00 -0.25 -6.10
C GLY A 170 -18.19 -1.04 -7.14
N ALA A 171 -16.88 -1.19 -6.91
CA ALA A 171 -16.02 -1.98 -7.80
C ALA A 171 -16.39 -3.47 -7.80
N TYR A 172 -16.74 -4.03 -6.65
CA TYR A 172 -17.21 -5.41 -6.53
C TYR A 172 -18.52 -5.64 -7.27
N SER A 173 -19.46 -4.69 -7.23
CA SER A 173 -20.72 -4.78 -7.98
C SER A 173 -20.47 -4.83 -9.48
N ALA A 174 -19.54 -4.00 -9.99
CA ALA A 174 -19.13 -4.05 -11.40
C ALA A 174 -18.51 -5.41 -11.76
N LEU A 175 -17.59 -5.92 -10.92
CA LEU A 175 -16.98 -7.24 -11.09
C LEU A 175 -18.04 -8.35 -11.08
N SER A 176 -18.97 -8.33 -10.11
CA SER A 176 -20.03 -9.34 -9.97
C SER A 176 -20.95 -9.39 -11.18
N ARG A 177 -21.27 -8.23 -11.79
CA ARG A 177 -22.01 -8.16 -13.05
C ARG A 177 -21.27 -8.90 -14.17
N MET A 178 -19.96 -8.73 -14.27
CA MET A 178 -19.16 -9.41 -15.29
C MET A 178 -18.99 -10.92 -15.00
N VAL A 179 -18.96 -11.32 -13.75
CA VAL A 179 -19.04 -12.75 -13.37
C VAL A 179 -20.39 -13.35 -13.80
N GLY A 180 -21.49 -12.66 -13.49
CA GLY A 180 -22.85 -13.09 -13.88
C GLY A 180 -23.05 -13.20 -15.39
N ASN A 181 -22.39 -12.36 -16.19
CA ASN A 181 -22.43 -12.38 -17.65
C ASN A 181 -21.43 -13.39 -18.28
N GLY A 182 -20.63 -14.09 -17.47
CA GLY A 182 -19.63 -15.04 -17.94
C GLY A 182 -18.35 -14.41 -18.54
N GLY A 183 -18.19 -13.08 -18.43
CA GLY A 183 -16.98 -12.38 -18.88
C GLY A 183 -15.78 -12.56 -17.93
N VAL A 184 -16.06 -12.79 -16.66
CA VAL A 184 -15.06 -13.07 -15.62
C VAL A 184 -15.31 -14.43 -14.99
N GLN A 185 -14.29 -15.27 -14.95
CA GLN A 185 -14.25 -16.47 -14.12
C GLN A 185 -13.56 -16.10 -12.79
N LEU A 186 -14.29 -16.20 -11.67
CA LEU A 186 -13.82 -15.83 -10.35
C LEU A 186 -13.40 -17.08 -9.57
N PHE A 187 -12.13 -17.10 -9.12
CA PHE A 187 -11.54 -18.14 -8.27
C PHE A 187 -11.31 -17.58 -6.88
N THR A 188 -12.17 -17.89 -5.94
CA THR A 188 -12.03 -17.52 -4.53
C THR A 188 -11.17 -18.54 -3.77
N ASN A 189 -10.68 -18.18 -2.58
CA ASN A 189 -9.79 -19.02 -1.77
C ASN A 189 -8.61 -19.57 -2.59
N SER A 190 -8.02 -18.70 -3.41
CA SER A 190 -6.99 -19.08 -4.37
C SER A 190 -5.75 -18.21 -4.20
N GLU A 191 -4.62 -18.83 -3.92
CA GLU A 191 -3.34 -18.17 -3.70
C GLU A 191 -2.41 -18.39 -4.89
N MET A 192 -1.91 -17.31 -5.48
CA MET A 192 -0.85 -17.38 -6.46
C MET A 192 0.46 -17.74 -5.76
N LEU A 193 1.07 -18.84 -6.17
CA LEU A 193 2.33 -19.35 -5.62
C LEU A 193 3.54 -19.09 -6.51
N ASP A 194 3.32 -18.89 -7.81
CA ASP A 194 4.42 -18.56 -8.73
C ASP A 194 3.92 -17.93 -10.03
N LEU A 195 4.83 -17.20 -10.70
CA LEU A 195 4.64 -16.65 -12.05
C LEU A 195 5.30 -17.58 -13.07
N VAL A 196 4.62 -17.86 -14.19
CA VAL A 196 5.16 -18.68 -15.26
C VAL A 196 5.58 -17.82 -16.44
N LEU A 197 6.85 -17.93 -16.81
CA LEU A 197 7.42 -17.28 -17.98
C LEU A 197 7.57 -18.29 -19.13
N VAL A 198 7.14 -17.88 -20.32
CA VAL A 198 7.38 -18.63 -21.57
C VAL A 198 8.01 -17.68 -22.57
N GLY A 199 9.19 -18.01 -23.06
CA GLY A 199 9.95 -17.13 -23.95
C GLY A 199 10.28 -15.77 -23.32
N GLY A 200 10.49 -15.71 -22.00
CA GLY A 200 10.77 -14.47 -21.26
C GLY A 200 9.55 -13.57 -21.02
N GLN A 201 8.35 -14.01 -21.37
CA GLN A 201 7.10 -13.26 -21.16
C GLN A 201 6.24 -13.93 -20.08
N ALA A 202 5.51 -13.13 -19.30
CA ALA A 202 4.53 -13.63 -18.35
C ALA A 202 3.34 -14.25 -19.10
N LYS A 203 3.13 -15.54 -18.94
CA LYS A 203 2.14 -16.33 -19.68
C LYS A 203 1.22 -17.15 -18.77
N GLY A 204 1.35 -17.03 -17.47
CA GLY A 204 0.47 -17.72 -16.55
C GLY A 204 0.97 -17.73 -15.10
N ILE A 205 0.27 -18.48 -14.28
CA ILE A 205 0.53 -18.59 -12.84
C ILE A 205 0.31 -20.02 -12.35
N ILE A 206 0.93 -20.34 -11.21
CA ILE A 206 0.65 -21.53 -10.39
C ILE A 206 -0.17 -21.09 -9.20
N VAL A 207 -1.27 -21.78 -8.96
CA VAL A 207 -2.25 -21.43 -7.92
C VAL A 207 -2.50 -22.59 -6.97
N ARG A 208 -2.63 -22.31 -5.67
CA ARG A 208 -3.14 -23.23 -4.66
C ARG A 208 -4.59 -22.86 -4.32
N ASN A 209 -5.47 -23.84 -4.37
CA ASN A 209 -6.78 -23.75 -3.74
C ASN A 209 -6.60 -23.89 -2.22
N LEU A 210 -6.96 -22.88 -1.45
CA LEU A 210 -6.73 -22.85 0.01
C LEU A 210 -7.64 -23.81 0.78
N ASN A 211 -8.76 -24.25 0.20
CA ASN A 211 -9.70 -25.18 0.84
C ASN A 211 -9.26 -26.64 0.64
N THR A 212 -8.77 -26.98 -0.55
CA THR A 212 -8.44 -28.36 -0.93
C THR A 212 -6.95 -28.67 -0.91
N GLY A 213 -6.09 -27.62 -0.95
CA GLY A 213 -4.65 -27.79 -1.13
C GLY A 213 -4.23 -28.06 -2.58
N GLU A 214 -5.18 -28.24 -3.50
CA GLU A 214 -4.91 -28.53 -4.91
C GLU A 214 -4.05 -27.42 -5.55
N ILE A 215 -3.03 -27.83 -6.30
CA ILE A 215 -2.16 -26.94 -7.07
C ILE A 215 -2.52 -27.07 -8.53
N THR A 216 -2.84 -25.95 -9.17
CA THR A 216 -3.29 -25.87 -10.56
C THR A 216 -2.46 -24.87 -11.37
N ARG A 217 -2.39 -25.11 -12.68
CA ARG A 217 -1.68 -24.28 -13.67
C ARG A 217 -2.68 -23.50 -14.49
N HIS A 218 -2.48 -22.20 -14.63
CA HIS A 218 -3.35 -21.33 -15.40
C HIS A 218 -2.55 -20.52 -16.41
N ALA A 219 -2.83 -20.72 -17.70
CA ALA A 219 -2.21 -19.96 -18.77
C ALA A 219 -3.05 -18.73 -19.14
N ALA A 220 -2.38 -17.67 -19.61
CA ALA A 220 -2.99 -16.43 -20.09
C ALA A 220 -2.10 -15.75 -21.14
N ASP A 221 -2.68 -14.75 -21.82
CA ASP A 221 -1.94 -13.89 -22.74
C ASP A 221 -1.19 -12.76 -21.98
N ALA A 222 -1.75 -12.33 -20.84
CA ALA A 222 -1.12 -11.38 -19.91
C ALA A 222 -1.53 -11.68 -18.47
N VAL A 223 -0.70 -11.27 -17.51
CA VAL A 223 -0.92 -11.40 -16.06
C VAL A 223 -0.91 -10.02 -15.41
N ILE A 224 -1.89 -9.75 -14.60
CA ILE A 224 -2.02 -8.52 -13.80
C ILE A 224 -1.92 -8.86 -12.32
N LEU A 225 -0.98 -8.25 -11.60
CA LEU A 225 -0.89 -8.31 -10.16
C LEU A 225 -1.52 -7.05 -9.54
N ALA A 226 -2.55 -7.26 -8.71
CA ALA A 226 -3.25 -6.20 -7.95
C ALA A 226 -3.39 -6.63 -6.48
N THR A 227 -2.30 -7.16 -5.91
CA THR A 227 -2.27 -7.88 -4.65
C THR A 227 -2.03 -7.00 -3.42
N GLY A 228 -1.88 -5.68 -3.63
CA GLY A 228 -1.60 -4.73 -2.56
C GLY A 228 -0.14 -4.78 -2.11
N GLY A 229 0.14 -4.10 -0.99
CA GLY A 229 1.48 -3.92 -0.48
C GLY A 229 1.98 -5.02 0.47
N TYR A 230 3.18 -4.82 1.01
CA TYR A 230 3.93 -5.80 1.80
C TYR A 230 4.13 -5.41 3.28
N GLY A 231 3.31 -4.50 3.82
CA GLY A 231 3.46 -4.01 5.21
C GLY A 231 3.38 -5.09 6.29
N ASN A 232 2.80 -6.26 6.00
CA ASN A 232 2.77 -7.39 6.93
C ASN A 232 4.14 -8.04 7.20
N VAL A 233 5.21 -7.64 6.49
CA VAL A 233 6.59 -7.98 6.86
C VAL A 233 6.90 -7.55 8.29
N PHE A 234 6.29 -6.46 8.77
CA PHE A 234 6.42 -5.96 10.13
C PHE A 234 5.60 -6.73 11.18
N ASN A 235 4.93 -7.80 10.82
CA ASN A 235 4.01 -8.58 11.65
C ASN A 235 2.80 -7.77 12.15
N LEU A 236 3.02 -6.73 12.96
CA LEU A 236 1.98 -5.80 13.39
C LEU A 236 1.90 -4.60 12.44
N SER A 237 0.77 -4.48 11.76
CA SER A 237 0.48 -3.42 10.82
C SER A 237 -1.03 -3.18 10.75
N THR A 238 -1.46 -2.17 9.99
CA THR A 238 -2.88 -1.93 9.73
C THR A 238 -3.44 -2.77 8.59
N TYR A 239 -2.59 -3.55 7.91
CA TYR A 239 -3.01 -4.38 6.78
C TYR A 239 -3.98 -5.48 7.19
N ALA A 240 -4.81 -5.92 6.26
CA ALA A 240 -5.55 -7.15 6.42
C ALA A 240 -4.58 -8.32 6.65
N ARG A 241 -4.91 -9.22 7.58
CA ARG A 241 -4.03 -10.36 7.96
C ARG A 241 -3.58 -11.20 6.77
N ASN A 242 -4.42 -11.30 5.77
CA ASN A 242 -4.19 -12.13 4.59
C ASN A 242 -3.46 -11.39 3.46
N SER A 243 -3.11 -10.10 3.64
CA SER A 243 -2.23 -9.42 2.70
C SER A 243 -0.84 -10.05 2.81
N ASN A 244 -0.52 -10.87 1.83
CA ASN A 244 0.80 -11.47 1.69
C ASN A 244 1.53 -10.85 0.50
N ALA A 245 2.84 -10.85 0.52
CA ALA A 245 3.65 -10.34 -0.57
C ALA A 245 4.05 -11.45 -1.56
N THR A 246 3.53 -12.67 -1.41
CA THR A 246 4.00 -13.85 -2.16
C THR A 246 3.97 -13.62 -3.67
N ALA A 247 2.86 -13.14 -4.22
CA ALA A 247 2.75 -12.93 -5.67
C ALA A 247 3.80 -11.97 -6.23
N ILE A 248 3.98 -10.80 -5.60
CA ILE A 248 4.99 -9.81 -6.04
C ILE A 248 6.41 -10.30 -5.77
N TRP A 249 6.64 -11.03 -4.67
CA TRP A 249 7.95 -11.60 -4.37
C TRP A 249 8.33 -12.72 -5.34
N ARG A 250 7.39 -13.60 -5.70
CA ARG A 250 7.63 -14.62 -6.72
C ARG A 250 7.87 -14.01 -8.10
N ALA A 251 7.14 -12.95 -8.47
CA ALA A 251 7.42 -12.20 -9.69
C ALA A 251 8.84 -11.59 -9.68
N TYR A 252 9.30 -11.05 -8.54
CA TYR A 252 10.67 -10.59 -8.37
C TYR A 252 11.68 -11.74 -8.58
N LYS A 253 11.47 -12.90 -8.00
CA LYS A 253 12.33 -14.09 -8.19
C LYS A 253 12.31 -14.61 -9.63
N ARG A 254 11.28 -14.28 -10.42
CA ARG A 254 11.17 -14.58 -11.86
C ARG A 254 11.72 -13.45 -12.76
N GLY A 255 12.37 -12.44 -12.18
CA GLY A 255 13.09 -11.42 -12.94
C GLY A 255 12.39 -10.06 -13.04
N ALA A 256 11.22 -9.88 -12.45
CA ALA A 256 10.64 -8.54 -12.29
C ALA A 256 11.45 -7.74 -11.28
N CYS A 257 11.79 -6.48 -11.59
CA CYS A 257 12.54 -5.64 -10.66
C CYS A 257 11.65 -5.15 -9.51
N PHE A 258 12.18 -5.12 -8.29
CA PHE A 258 11.51 -4.57 -7.11
C PHE A 258 12.06 -3.19 -6.80
N SER A 259 11.19 -2.17 -6.77
CA SER A 259 11.62 -0.78 -6.66
C SER A 259 11.36 -0.18 -5.29
N ASN A 260 12.34 0.58 -4.80
CA ASN A 260 12.28 1.36 -3.55
C ASN A 260 11.66 0.58 -2.37
N PRO A 261 12.07 -0.66 -2.09
CA PRO A 261 11.40 -1.50 -1.07
C PRO A 261 11.44 -0.90 0.34
N CYS A 262 12.35 0.02 0.63
CA CYS A 262 12.45 0.70 1.92
C CYS A 262 11.43 1.81 2.14
N TYR A 263 10.66 2.21 1.12
CA TYR A 263 9.66 3.27 1.26
C TYR A 263 8.37 2.73 1.88
N THR A 264 8.27 2.85 3.18
CA THR A 264 7.10 2.46 3.96
C THR A 264 6.50 3.66 4.66
N GLN A 265 5.18 3.80 4.61
CA GLN A 265 4.46 4.86 5.30
C GLN A 265 3.95 4.37 6.66
N ILE A 266 4.17 5.18 7.66
CA ILE A 266 3.64 5.01 9.00
C ILE A 266 2.41 5.92 9.15
N HIS A 267 1.33 5.38 9.71
CA HIS A 267 0.11 6.15 9.99
C HIS A 267 0.07 6.58 11.45
N PRO A 268 -0.09 7.86 11.77
CA PRO A 268 0.07 8.38 13.13
C PRO A 268 -1.11 8.08 14.07
N THR A 269 -2.30 7.72 13.54
CA THR A 269 -3.53 7.60 14.32
C THR A 269 -4.04 6.16 14.40
N CYS A 270 -3.21 5.23 14.88
CA CYS A 270 -3.66 3.85 15.11
C CYS A 270 -3.86 3.61 16.60
N ILE A 271 -4.75 2.68 16.96
CA ILE A 271 -4.91 2.23 18.34
C ILE A 271 -3.61 1.51 18.74
N PRO A 272 -2.99 1.86 19.90
CA PRO A 272 -1.74 1.24 20.34
C PRO A 272 -1.85 -0.26 20.55
N VAL A 273 -0.70 -0.93 20.60
CA VAL A 273 -0.62 -2.36 20.96
C VAL A 273 -1.19 -2.57 22.35
N THR A 274 -2.09 -3.55 22.51
CA THR A 274 -2.78 -3.85 23.77
C THR A 274 -2.42 -5.20 24.37
N GLY A 275 -1.62 -6.04 23.69
CA GLY A 275 -1.20 -7.33 24.26
C GLY A 275 -0.46 -8.24 23.27
N ASP A 276 0.11 -9.32 23.78
CA ASP A 276 1.01 -10.24 23.06
C ASP A 276 0.31 -11.06 21.96
N TYR A 277 -1.00 -11.21 22.07
CA TYR A 277 -1.80 -11.99 21.12
C TYR A 277 -2.41 -11.15 20.00
N GLN A 278 -2.17 -9.84 20.04
CA GLN A 278 -2.65 -8.95 19.00
C GLN A 278 -1.98 -9.27 17.66
N SER A 279 -2.79 -9.32 16.64
CA SER A 279 -2.37 -9.78 15.32
C SER A 279 -2.47 -8.73 14.23
N LYS A 280 -3.08 -7.59 14.54
CA LYS A 280 -3.33 -6.48 13.63
C LYS A 280 -3.48 -5.20 14.46
N LEU A 281 -3.03 -4.08 13.93
CA LEU A 281 -3.28 -2.76 14.48
C LEU A 281 -4.50 -2.14 13.82
N THR A 282 -5.35 -1.50 14.60
CA THR A 282 -6.55 -0.83 14.06
C THR A 282 -6.22 0.61 13.71
N LEU A 283 -6.44 0.94 12.44
CA LEU A 283 -6.39 2.31 11.94
C LEU A 283 -7.59 3.10 12.44
N MET A 284 -7.33 4.28 12.99
CA MET A 284 -8.35 5.32 13.18
C MET A 284 -8.19 6.38 12.09
N SER A 285 -9.31 6.85 11.54
CA SER A 285 -9.28 7.81 10.44
C SER A 285 -8.48 9.06 10.79
N GLU A 286 -7.60 9.48 9.89
CA GLU A 286 -6.85 10.72 10.02
C GLU A 286 -7.75 11.95 10.12
N SER A 287 -9.00 11.87 9.63
CA SER A 287 -9.99 12.95 9.75
C SER A 287 -10.31 13.34 11.21
N LEU A 288 -10.07 12.45 12.16
CA LEU A 288 -10.19 12.77 13.57
C LEU A 288 -9.28 13.94 13.99
N ARG A 289 -8.16 14.13 13.31
CA ARG A 289 -7.24 15.25 13.57
C ARG A 289 -7.74 16.62 13.09
N ASN A 290 -8.85 16.66 12.35
CA ASN A 290 -9.45 17.93 11.92
C ASN A 290 -10.09 18.68 13.07
N ASP A 291 -10.65 17.96 14.03
CA ASP A 291 -11.30 18.55 15.22
C ASP A 291 -10.67 18.09 16.54
N GLY A 292 -9.93 16.97 16.53
CA GLY A 292 -9.19 16.46 17.69
C GLY A 292 -7.80 17.07 17.81
N ARG A 293 -7.37 17.37 19.03
CA ARG A 293 -6.04 17.92 19.36
C ARG A 293 -5.13 16.84 19.93
N ILE A 294 -3.88 16.81 19.48
CA ILE A 294 -2.89 15.81 19.90
C ILE A 294 -1.96 16.40 20.96
N TRP A 295 -1.85 15.70 22.10
CA TRP A 295 -0.99 16.13 23.18
C TRP A 295 -0.42 14.98 24.01
N VAL A 296 0.61 15.27 24.80
CA VAL A 296 1.14 14.45 25.89
C VAL A 296 1.33 15.31 27.14
N PRO A 297 1.40 14.72 28.34
CA PRO A 297 1.77 15.49 29.54
C PRO A 297 3.17 16.11 29.41
N LYS A 298 3.36 17.31 29.96
CA LYS A 298 4.69 17.95 30.00
C LYS A 298 5.65 17.20 30.91
N LYS A 299 5.13 16.61 32.01
CA LYS A 299 5.91 15.88 33.00
C LYS A 299 5.72 14.39 32.87
N LYS A 300 6.79 13.62 33.01
CA LYS A 300 6.77 12.13 32.90
C LYS A 300 5.90 11.49 33.98
N GLU A 301 5.85 12.05 35.15
CA GLU A 301 5.06 11.56 36.29
C GLU A 301 3.55 11.61 36.03
N ASP A 302 3.13 12.47 35.10
CA ASP A 302 1.72 12.68 34.79
C ASP A 302 1.23 11.69 33.68
N CYS A 303 2.14 10.98 33.00
CA CYS A 303 1.78 10.08 31.91
C CYS A 303 0.94 8.86 32.33
N LYS A 304 0.91 8.56 33.64
CA LYS A 304 0.10 7.47 34.20
C LYS A 304 -1.18 7.97 34.93
N LYS A 305 -1.39 9.29 35.00
CA LYS A 305 -2.59 9.88 35.60
C LYS A 305 -3.79 9.79 34.64
N ASP A 306 -4.99 9.92 35.22
CA ASP A 306 -6.19 10.12 34.40
C ASP A 306 -6.02 11.43 33.59
N PRO A 307 -6.10 11.37 32.24
CA PRO A 307 -5.91 12.55 31.40
C PRO A 307 -6.85 13.70 31.71
N ASN A 308 -8.04 13.41 32.22
CA ASN A 308 -9.02 14.44 32.61
C ASN A 308 -8.60 15.25 33.81
N THR A 309 -7.65 14.74 34.63
CA THR A 309 -7.12 15.45 35.82
C THR A 309 -5.91 16.34 35.51
N ILE A 310 -5.39 16.27 34.27
CA ILE A 310 -4.22 17.04 33.85
C ILE A 310 -4.67 18.40 33.34
N PRO A 311 -4.26 19.52 34.04
CA PRO A 311 -4.63 20.87 33.63
C PRO A 311 -4.11 21.22 32.23
N GLU A 312 -4.76 22.16 31.55
CA GLU A 312 -4.40 22.61 30.20
C GLU A 312 -2.94 23.10 30.13
N GLU A 313 -2.49 23.82 31.14
CA GLU A 313 -1.11 24.35 31.27
C GLU A 313 -0.04 23.24 31.40
N ASP A 314 -0.40 22.03 31.81
CA ASP A 314 0.51 20.88 31.92
C ASP A 314 0.44 19.94 30.71
N ARG A 315 -0.34 20.30 29.68
CA ARG A 315 -0.42 19.58 28.39
C ARG A 315 0.57 20.16 27.38
N ASP A 316 1.28 19.31 26.67
CA ASP A 316 2.14 19.68 25.53
C ASP A 316 1.45 19.29 24.21
N TYR A 317 0.87 20.27 23.54
CA TYR A 317 0.33 20.14 22.18
C TYR A 317 1.49 20.21 21.18
N TYR A 318 2.35 19.20 21.21
CA TYR A 318 3.65 19.20 20.58
C TYR A 318 3.62 19.41 19.05
N LEU A 319 2.58 18.94 18.33
CA LEU A 319 2.45 19.21 16.90
C LEU A 319 2.14 20.68 16.61
N GLU A 320 1.23 21.28 17.38
CA GLU A 320 0.90 22.71 17.24
C GLU A 320 2.11 23.59 17.57
N ARG A 321 2.91 23.20 18.57
CA ARG A 321 4.13 23.90 18.96
C ARG A 321 5.25 23.77 17.94
N MET A 322 5.48 22.57 17.41
CA MET A 322 6.59 22.28 16.48
C MET A 322 6.28 22.71 15.05
N TYR A 323 5.02 22.64 14.64
CA TYR A 323 4.56 22.85 13.27
C TYR A 323 3.33 23.78 13.24
N PRO A 324 3.47 25.05 13.62
CA PRO A 324 2.33 25.96 13.81
C PRO A 324 1.50 26.19 12.55
N SER A 325 2.09 26.09 11.36
CA SER A 325 1.38 26.25 10.09
C SER A 325 0.40 25.12 9.76
N PHE A 326 0.63 23.91 10.27
CA PHE A 326 -0.19 22.72 10.02
C PHE A 326 -0.82 22.15 11.28
N GLY A 327 -0.20 22.34 12.43
CA GLY A 327 -0.68 21.82 13.70
C GLY A 327 -0.93 20.32 13.67
N ASN A 328 -2.12 19.93 14.10
CA ASN A 328 -2.54 18.52 14.11
C ASN A 328 -2.68 17.89 12.70
N LEU A 329 -2.69 18.70 11.64
CA LEU A 329 -2.77 18.25 10.25
C LEU A 329 -1.39 18.08 9.58
N ALA A 330 -0.30 18.16 10.34
CA ALA A 330 1.04 17.87 9.83
C ALA A 330 1.08 16.50 9.10
N PRO A 331 1.87 16.34 8.01
CA PRO A 331 1.96 15.11 7.25
C PRO A 331 2.26 13.87 8.10
N ARG A 332 1.90 12.69 7.59
CA ARG A 332 1.98 11.43 8.33
C ARG A 332 3.38 11.08 8.83
N ASP A 333 4.38 11.26 7.98
CA ASP A 333 5.78 11.02 8.32
C ASP A 333 6.25 11.91 9.47
N ILE A 334 5.91 13.19 9.44
CA ILE A 334 6.22 14.18 10.49
C ILE A 334 5.48 13.86 11.78
N SER A 335 4.16 13.68 11.71
CA SER A 335 3.33 13.41 12.89
C SER A 335 3.74 12.10 13.58
N SER A 336 4.11 11.08 12.80
CA SER A 336 4.55 9.79 13.34
C SER A 336 5.90 9.88 14.04
N ARG A 337 6.89 10.59 13.46
CA ARG A 337 8.19 10.82 14.09
C ARG A 337 8.07 11.67 15.35
N ALA A 338 7.22 12.70 15.32
CA ALA A 338 6.98 13.54 16.50
C ALA A 338 6.35 12.75 17.66
N ALA A 339 5.37 11.88 17.37
CA ALA A 339 4.78 10.99 18.38
C ALA A 339 5.82 10.01 18.94
N LYS A 340 6.65 9.40 18.10
CA LYS A 340 7.76 8.54 18.55
C LYS A 340 8.71 9.31 19.46
N ARG A 341 9.14 10.52 19.07
CA ARG A 341 10.08 11.35 19.84
C ARG A 341 9.57 11.62 21.26
N VAL A 342 8.31 12.04 21.42
CA VAL A 342 7.78 12.33 22.76
C VAL A 342 7.62 11.07 23.62
N CYS A 343 7.37 9.91 23.00
CA CYS A 343 7.37 8.62 23.70
C CYS A 343 8.80 8.20 24.12
N ASP A 344 9.80 8.35 23.24
CA ASP A 344 11.20 8.07 23.55
C ASP A 344 11.75 8.99 24.65
N GLU A 345 11.25 10.22 24.76
CA GLU A 345 11.53 11.15 25.87
C GLU A 345 10.91 10.67 27.20
N GLY A 346 10.14 9.57 27.22
CA GLY A 346 9.46 9.02 28.39
C GLY A 346 8.16 9.74 28.73
N ARG A 347 7.57 10.47 27.78
CA ARG A 347 6.28 11.17 27.93
C ARG A 347 5.12 10.47 27.23
N GLY A 348 5.35 9.24 26.76
CA GLY A 348 4.31 8.41 26.21
C GLY A 348 3.29 7.96 27.26
N VAL A 349 2.03 7.83 26.84
CA VAL A 349 0.89 7.50 27.71
C VAL A 349 0.42 6.05 27.49
N GLY A 350 -0.43 5.56 28.40
CA GLY A 350 -0.89 4.19 28.43
C GLY A 350 0.09 3.25 29.15
N GLU A 351 -0.29 1.98 29.30
CA GLU A 351 0.50 0.98 30.05
C GLU A 351 1.88 0.75 29.44
N SER A 352 1.95 0.71 28.11
CA SER A 352 3.20 0.50 27.37
C SER A 352 4.09 1.74 27.28
N GLY A 353 3.57 2.94 27.59
CA GLY A 353 4.24 4.20 27.30
C GLY A 353 4.39 4.51 25.81
N LEU A 354 3.74 3.73 24.96
CA LEU A 354 3.71 3.89 23.50
C LEU A 354 2.32 4.40 23.08
N GLY A 355 2.04 5.64 23.41
CA GLY A 355 0.79 6.31 23.06
C GLY A 355 0.87 7.81 23.24
N VAL A 356 0.04 8.54 22.51
CA VAL A 356 -0.24 9.97 22.70
C VAL A 356 -1.74 10.17 22.74
N TYR A 357 -2.22 11.25 23.35
CA TYR A 357 -3.65 11.55 23.40
C TYR A 357 -4.13 12.26 22.13
N LEU A 358 -5.32 11.88 21.66
CA LEU A 358 -6.12 12.59 20.66
C LEU A 358 -7.43 13.01 21.36
N ASP A 359 -7.57 14.29 21.64
CA ASP A 359 -8.54 14.87 22.56
C ASP A 359 -9.62 15.66 21.81
N PHE A 360 -10.87 15.32 22.06
CA PHE A 360 -12.04 15.96 21.47
C PHE A 360 -12.76 16.94 22.42
N SER A 361 -12.24 17.18 23.60
CA SER A 361 -12.91 18.05 24.59
C SER A 361 -13.21 19.45 24.03
N ASP A 362 -12.29 20.04 23.27
CA ASP A 362 -12.51 21.34 22.61
C ASP A 362 -13.57 21.27 21.51
N ALA A 363 -13.55 20.22 20.70
CA ALA A 363 -14.55 20.00 19.67
C ALA A 363 -15.95 19.81 20.26
N ILE A 364 -16.05 19.06 21.36
CA ILE A 364 -17.32 18.82 22.07
C ILE A 364 -17.85 20.13 22.66
N ARG A 365 -16.99 20.97 23.24
CA ARG A 365 -17.41 22.30 23.74
C ARG A 365 -17.93 23.21 22.62
N ARG A 366 -17.31 23.18 21.46
CA ARG A 366 -17.62 24.02 20.30
C ARG A 366 -18.83 23.53 19.51
N LEU A 367 -18.95 22.24 19.27
CA LEU A 367 -19.95 21.63 18.37
C LEU A 367 -21.08 20.93 19.11
N GLY A 368 -20.94 20.71 20.41
CA GLY A 368 -21.76 19.79 21.19
C GLY A 368 -21.42 18.32 20.89
N GLU A 369 -21.80 17.41 21.78
CA GLU A 369 -21.61 15.95 21.56
C GLU A 369 -22.34 15.49 20.30
N SER A 370 -23.54 16.01 20.03
CA SER A 370 -24.33 15.68 18.83
C SER A 370 -23.62 16.04 17.53
N GLY A 371 -22.95 17.22 17.47
CA GLY A 371 -22.19 17.63 16.30
C GLY A 371 -20.93 16.78 16.06
N VAL A 372 -20.25 16.39 17.15
CA VAL A 372 -19.12 15.44 17.05
C VAL A 372 -19.60 14.06 16.65
N ARG A 373 -20.73 13.59 17.18
CA ARG A 373 -21.36 12.31 16.83
C ARG A 373 -21.76 12.27 15.36
N GLU A 374 -22.33 13.34 14.83
CA GLU A 374 -22.68 13.42 13.41
C GLU A 374 -21.45 13.26 12.50
N ARG A 375 -20.30 13.85 12.89
CA ARG A 375 -19.08 13.81 12.09
C ARG A 375 -18.29 12.51 12.24
N TYR A 376 -18.19 11.97 13.45
CA TYR A 376 -17.22 10.95 13.85
C TYR A 376 -17.82 9.78 14.64
N GLY A 377 -19.13 9.72 14.85
CA GLY A 377 -19.78 8.76 15.76
C GLY A 377 -19.37 7.32 15.51
N ASN A 378 -19.41 6.88 14.25
CA ASN A 378 -18.98 5.53 13.87
C ASN A 378 -17.49 5.24 14.17
N LEU A 379 -16.62 6.25 14.13
CA LEU A 379 -15.21 6.08 14.50
C LEU A 379 -15.04 5.97 16.02
N PHE A 380 -15.83 6.72 16.78
CA PHE A 380 -15.89 6.63 18.24
C PHE A 380 -16.43 5.28 18.69
N ASP A 381 -17.45 4.76 18.00
CA ASP A 381 -17.99 3.43 18.26
C ASP A 381 -16.94 2.33 17.98
N ILE A 382 -16.21 2.41 16.87
CA ILE A 382 -15.09 1.50 16.56
C ILE A 382 -14.02 1.55 17.67
N TYR A 383 -13.67 2.75 18.14
CA TYR A 383 -12.70 2.91 19.22
C TYR A 383 -13.20 2.27 20.52
N HIS A 384 -14.46 2.52 20.87
CA HIS A 384 -15.09 1.95 22.05
C HIS A 384 -15.16 0.41 22.01
N GLU A 385 -15.56 -0.17 20.88
CA GLU A 385 -15.63 -1.63 20.69
C GLU A 385 -14.27 -2.33 20.88
N ILE A 386 -13.18 -1.64 20.56
CA ILE A 386 -11.84 -2.21 20.65
C ILE A 386 -11.22 -1.97 22.03
N THR A 387 -11.42 -0.80 22.62
CA THR A 387 -10.72 -0.35 23.83
C THR A 387 -11.58 -0.36 25.08
N ALA A 388 -12.89 -0.46 24.94
CA ALA A 388 -13.90 -0.22 25.99
C ALA A 388 -13.86 1.21 26.57
N GLU A 389 -13.14 2.15 25.95
CA GLU A 389 -13.03 3.54 26.38
C GLU A 389 -14.04 4.44 25.66
N ASN A 390 -14.60 5.42 26.37
CA ASN A 390 -15.55 6.38 25.80
C ASN A 390 -14.84 7.67 25.38
N ALA A 391 -14.61 7.84 24.09
CA ALA A 391 -13.89 8.98 23.52
C ALA A 391 -14.64 10.32 23.63
N TYR A 392 -15.93 10.33 24.01
CA TYR A 392 -16.65 11.56 24.37
C TYR A 392 -16.29 12.08 25.78
N LYS A 393 -15.71 11.22 26.62
CA LYS A 393 -15.39 11.55 28.02
C LYS A 393 -13.90 11.56 28.32
N THR A 394 -13.12 10.78 27.57
CA THR A 394 -11.68 10.60 27.80
C THR A 394 -10.94 10.66 26.46
N PRO A 395 -9.80 11.34 26.36
CA PRO A 395 -9.02 11.37 25.13
C PRO A 395 -8.68 9.97 24.61
N MET A 396 -8.77 9.78 23.27
CA MET A 396 -8.32 8.54 22.63
C MET A 396 -6.81 8.39 22.79
N ARG A 397 -6.34 7.16 22.94
CA ARG A 397 -4.91 6.81 22.82
C ARG A 397 -4.60 6.39 21.40
N ILE A 398 -3.61 7.01 20.80
CA ILE A 398 -3.14 6.69 19.46
C ILE A 398 -1.63 6.52 19.43
N PHE A 399 -1.12 5.70 18.49
CA PHE A 399 0.31 5.53 18.24
C PHE A 399 0.55 5.19 16.75
N PRO A 400 1.73 5.54 16.19
CA PRO A 400 2.05 5.23 14.80
C PRO A 400 2.13 3.73 14.50
N ALA A 401 1.68 3.34 13.29
CA ALA A 401 1.77 1.96 12.80
C ALA A 401 2.03 1.91 11.29
N VAL A 402 2.67 0.85 10.85
CA VAL A 402 2.88 0.57 9.41
C VAL A 402 1.53 0.47 8.71
N HIS A 403 1.37 1.23 7.62
CA HIS A 403 0.08 1.41 6.96
C HIS A 403 0.08 1.28 5.44
N TYR A 404 1.15 1.67 4.75
CA TYR A 404 1.22 1.68 3.31
C TYR A 404 2.66 1.47 2.83
N THR A 405 2.83 0.82 1.69
CA THR A 405 4.14 0.68 1.04
C THR A 405 4.15 1.45 -0.27
N MET A 406 5.07 2.41 -0.41
CA MET A 406 5.26 3.16 -1.65
C MET A 406 6.22 2.45 -2.61
N GLY A 407 7.03 1.52 -2.11
CA GLY A 407 7.78 0.58 -2.92
C GLY A 407 6.88 -0.51 -3.50
N GLY A 408 7.41 -1.31 -4.41
CA GLY A 408 6.70 -2.39 -5.09
C GLY A 408 7.41 -2.80 -6.38
N LEU A 409 6.78 -3.61 -7.20
CA LEU A 409 7.37 -3.96 -8.50
C LEU A 409 7.52 -2.72 -9.39
N TRP A 410 8.65 -2.66 -10.09
CA TRP A 410 8.90 -1.63 -11.09
C TRP A 410 7.92 -1.76 -12.25
N VAL A 411 7.38 -0.64 -12.72
CA VAL A 411 6.51 -0.56 -13.89
C VAL A 411 6.90 0.63 -14.76
N ASP A 412 6.67 0.51 -16.07
CA ASP A 412 6.75 1.62 -17.02
C ASP A 412 5.49 2.50 -17.00
N TYR A 413 5.39 3.46 -17.90
CA TYR A 413 4.21 4.33 -18.04
C TYR A 413 2.93 3.57 -18.38
N ASN A 414 3.05 2.35 -18.94
CA ASN A 414 1.93 1.47 -19.27
C ASN A 414 1.49 0.56 -18.11
N LEU A 415 2.07 0.69 -16.93
CA LEU A 415 1.92 -0.21 -15.78
C LEU A 415 2.41 -1.64 -16.06
N MET A 416 3.25 -1.83 -17.09
CA MET A 416 3.91 -3.10 -17.38
C MET A 416 5.27 -3.14 -16.69
N SER A 417 5.61 -4.27 -16.07
CA SER A 417 6.92 -4.47 -15.47
C SER A 417 8.02 -4.62 -16.55
N ASN A 418 9.29 -4.73 -16.12
CA ASN A 418 10.37 -5.08 -17.03
C ASN A 418 10.25 -6.50 -17.61
N VAL A 419 9.34 -7.34 -17.08
CA VAL A 419 8.94 -8.63 -17.65
C VAL A 419 7.73 -8.40 -18.56
N PRO A 420 7.85 -8.57 -19.89
CA PRO A 420 6.75 -8.33 -20.80
C PRO A 420 5.53 -9.20 -20.49
N GLY A 421 4.34 -8.61 -20.56
CA GLY A 421 3.07 -9.29 -20.25
C GLY A 421 2.73 -9.37 -18.77
N LEU A 422 3.61 -8.88 -17.87
CA LEU A 422 3.32 -8.72 -16.47
C LEU A 422 2.98 -7.26 -16.16
N PHE A 423 1.74 -6.99 -15.76
CA PHE A 423 1.26 -5.69 -15.34
C PHE A 423 1.06 -5.67 -13.83
N VAL A 424 1.28 -4.51 -13.20
CA VAL A 424 1.17 -4.38 -11.75
C VAL A 424 0.40 -3.12 -11.40
N LEU A 425 -0.68 -3.25 -10.61
CA LEU A 425 -1.61 -2.17 -10.33
C LEU A 425 -1.70 -1.84 -8.83
N GLY A 426 -2.00 -0.59 -8.55
CA GLY A 426 -2.20 -0.10 -7.20
C GLY A 426 -0.95 -0.24 -6.33
N GLU A 427 -1.12 -0.53 -5.06
CA GLU A 427 -0.04 -0.62 -4.07
C GLU A 427 0.97 -1.77 -4.31
N ALA A 428 0.70 -2.66 -5.25
CA ALA A 428 1.67 -3.70 -5.65
C ALA A 428 2.83 -3.15 -6.49
N ASN A 429 2.67 -1.97 -7.11
CA ASN A 429 3.70 -1.25 -7.84
C ASN A 429 4.23 -0.04 -7.05
N PHE A 430 5.37 0.52 -7.47
CA PHE A 430 6.07 1.63 -6.79
C PHE A 430 5.61 3.04 -7.21
N SER A 431 4.74 3.19 -8.16
CA SER A 431 4.75 4.24 -9.17
C SER A 431 4.53 5.70 -8.73
N ASP A 432 3.50 6.01 -7.92
CA ASP A 432 2.92 7.36 -8.02
C ASP A 432 3.07 8.22 -6.77
N HIS A 433 3.71 7.70 -5.72
CA HIS A 433 3.72 8.39 -4.42
C HIS A 433 5.10 8.81 -3.92
N GLY A 434 6.16 8.44 -4.62
CA GLY A 434 7.53 8.75 -4.17
C GLY A 434 7.84 8.16 -2.81
N ALA A 435 8.48 8.93 -1.94
CA ALA A 435 8.90 8.48 -0.63
C ALA A 435 7.84 8.63 0.48
N ASN A 436 6.74 9.34 0.21
CA ASN A 436 5.63 9.51 1.14
C ASN A 436 4.32 9.79 0.39
N ARG A 437 3.26 9.06 0.72
CA ARG A 437 1.95 9.18 0.10
C ARG A 437 1.10 10.23 0.82
N LEU A 438 0.45 11.11 0.07
CA LEU A 438 -0.57 11.99 0.62
C LEU A 438 -1.77 11.18 1.12
N GLY A 439 -2.39 11.63 2.21
CA GLY A 439 -3.64 11.06 2.69
C GLY A 439 -4.69 10.98 1.59
N ALA A 440 -5.55 9.96 1.62
CA ALA A 440 -6.63 9.73 0.65
C ALA A 440 -6.21 9.45 -0.82
N SER A 441 -4.92 9.21 -1.12
CA SER A 441 -4.45 8.96 -2.50
C SER A 441 -4.30 7.48 -2.88
N ALA A 442 -4.27 6.53 -1.92
CA ALA A 442 -4.14 5.10 -2.24
C ALA A 442 -5.32 4.54 -3.04
N LEU A 443 -6.54 4.88 -2.61
CA LEU A 443 -7.76 4.44 -3.30
C LEU A 443 -7.85 5.08 -4.69
N MET A 444 -7.41 6.34 -4.83
CA MET A 444 -7.34 7.04 -6.09
C MET A 444 -6.43 6.30 -7.09
N GLN A 445 -5.22 5.90 -6.67
CA GLN A 445 -4.29 5.14 -7.53
C GLN A 445 -4.90 3.81 -7.97
N GLY A 446 -5.44 3.02 -7.06
CA GLY A 446 -6.01 1.72 -7.41
C GLY A 446 -7.12 1.81 -8.46
N LEU A 447 -8.01 2.80 -8.34
CA LEU A 447 -9.10 3.02 -9.30
C LEU A 447 -8.62 3.68 -10.61
N ALA A 448 -7.61 4.56 -10.54
CA ALA A 448 -6.96 5.12 -11.72
C ALA A 448 -6.36 4.02 -12.59
N ASP A 449 -5.55 3.16 -11.99
CA ASP A 449 -4.88 2.07 -12.67
C ASP A 449 -5.91 1.11 -13.30
N GLY A 450 -6.93 0.70 -12.54
CA GLY A 450 -7.90 -0.29 -12.98
C GLY A 450 -8.93 0.21 -13.98
N TYR A 451 -9.49 1.41 -13.80
CA TYR A 451 -10.52 1.93 -14.69
C TYR A 451 -10.00 2.76 -15.85
N PHE A 452 -8.87 3.48 -15.70
CA PHE A 452 -8.49 4.53 -16.63
C PHE A 452 -7.13 4.33 -17.30
N VAL A 453 -6.28 3.43 -16.80
CA VAL A 453 -4.95 3.18 -17.40
C VAL A 453 -4.89 1.82 -18.07
N ILE A 454 -5.07 0.73 -17.31
CA ILE A 454 -4.92 -0.64 -17.83
C ILE A 454 -5.83 -0.95 -19.04
N PRO A 455 -7.07 -0.41 -19.16
CA PRO A 455 -7.92 -0.69 -20.31
C PRO A 455 -7.31 -0.27 -21.65
N TYR A 456 -6.44 0.73 -21.63
CA TYR A 456 -5.70 1.17 -22.81
C TYR A 456 -4.38 0.43 -22.96
N THR A 457 -3.56 0.41 -21.95
CA THR A 457 -2.17 -0.02 -22.03
C THR A 457 -1.99 -1.53 -22.22
N ILE A 458 -2.87 -2.34 -21.64
CA ILE A 458 -2.87 -3.79 -21.91
C ILE A 458 -3.26 -4.10 -23.36
N GLY A 459 -4.14 -3.26 -23.95
CA GLY A 459 -4.55 -3.37 -25.34
C GLY A 459 -3.39 -3.19 -26.30
N ASP A 460 -2.48 -2.28 -26.00
CA ASP A 460 -1.26 -2.05 -26.79
C ASP A 460 -0.34 -3.29 -26.77
N TYR A 461 -0.11 -3.86 -25.60
CA TYR A 461 0.65 -5.12 -25.48
C TYR A 461 -0.02 -6.27 -26.22
N LEU A 462 -1.31 -6.51 -25.98
CA LEU A 462 -2.04 -7.61 -26.60
C LEU A 462 -2.17 -7.46 -28.11
N ALA A 463 -2.22 -6.24 -28.64
CA ALA A 463 -2.22 -6.00 -30.09
C ALA A 463 -0.91 -6.46 -30.78
N SER A 464 0.19 -6.54 -30.01
CA SER A 464 1.47 -7.11 -30.51
C SER A 464 1.52 -8.63 -30.45
N GLN A 465 0.58 -9.28 -29.73
CA GLN A 465 0.53 -10.73 -29.58
C GLN A 465 -0.36 -11.35 -30.65
N LYS A 466 0.03 -12.53 -31.14
CA LYS A 466 -0.80 -13.27 -32.11
C LYS A 466 -2.02 -13.88 -31.40
N PRO A 467 -3.26 -13.61 -31.81
CA PRO A 467 -4.43 -14.24 -31.21
C PRO A 467 -4.34 -15.77 -31.26
N GLY A 468 -4.58 -16.44 -30.13
CA GLY A 468 -4.52 -17.90 -30.04
C GLY A 468 -3.11 -18.47 -29.85
N SER A 469 -2.08 -17.63 -29.66
CA SER A 469 -0.71 -18.10 -29.37
C SER A 469 -0.44 -18.37 -27.88
N ARG A 470 -1.47 -18.30 -27.05
CA ARG A 470 -1.36 -18.63 -25.62
C ARG A 470 -0.85 -20.05 -25.43
N PRO A 471 0.19 -20.27 -24.59
CA PRO A 471 0.72 -21.61 -24.36
C PRO A 471 -0.30 -22.52 -23.64
N SER A 472 -0.14 -23.82 -23.80
CA SER A 472 -0.90 -24.79 -23.00
C SER A 472 -0.43 -24.77 -21.54
N PRO A 473 -1.34 -24.95 -20.56
CA PRO A 473 -0.95 -25.20 -19.18
C PRO A 473 -0.09 -26.45 -18.97
N ASP A 474 -0.02 -27.32 -19.98
CA ASP A 474 0.81 -28.52 -19.99
C ASP A 474 2.21 -28.32 -20.59
N ALA A 475 2.55 -27.12 -21.00
CA ALA A 475 3.90 -26.79 -21.47
C ALA A 475 4.95 -27.03 -20.36
N ALA A 476 6.19 -27.25 -20.78
CA ALA A 476 7.29 -27.62 -19.88
C ALA A 476 7.51 -26.60 -18.76
N GLU A 477 7.41 -25.32 -19.08
CA GLU A 477 7.62 -24.20 -18.14
C GLU A 477 6.58 -24.22 -17.01
N PHE A 478 5.32 -24.55 -17.32
CA PHE A 478 4.27 -24.68 -16.31
C PHE A 478 4.50 -25.88 -15.40
N LYS A 479 4.89 -27.03 -15.96
CA LYS A 479 5.22 -28.23 -15.20
C LYS A 479 6.41 -28.00 -14.29
N GLN A 480 7.44 -27.32 -14.77
CA GLN A 480 8.62 -26.99 -13.99
C GLN A 480 8.26 -26.06 -12.80
N ALA A 481 7.52 -24.97 -13.06
CA ALA A 481 7.10 -24.06 -12.01
C ALA A 481 6.23 -24.76 -10.95
N GLU A 482 5.31 -25.63 -11.36
CA GLU A 482 4.52 -26.45 -10.42
C GLU A 482 5.41 -27.38 -9.59
N GLN A 483 6.41 -28.03 -10.19
CA GLN A 483 7.35 -28.90 -9.47
C GLN A 483 8.14 -28.10 -8.41
N GLU A 484 8.61 -26.91 -8.73
CA GLU A 484 9.31 -26.03 -7.79
C GLU A 484 8.42 -25.63 -6.61
N VAL A 485 7.15 -25.27 -6.88
CA VAL A 485 6.15 -24.99 -5.84
C VAL A 485 5.89 -26.21 -4.95
N ARG A 486 5.72 -27.38 -5.56
CA ARG A 486 5.50 -28.63 -4.79
C ARG A 486 6.72 -29.00 -3.96
N ALA A 487 7.93 -28.83 -4.47
CA ALA A 487 9.17 -29.06 -3.74
C ALA A 487 9.27 -28.14 -2.51
N MET A 488 8.91 -26.85 -2.65
CA MET A 488 8.87 -25.90 -1.55
C MET A 488 7.86 -26.31 -0.46
N ASN A 489 6.64 -26.68 -0.87
CA ASN A 489 5.61 -27.15 0.06
C ASN A 489 6.04 -28.43 0.80
N THR A 490 6.63 -29.38 0.06
CA THR A 490 7.15 -30.63 0.64
C THR A 490 8.26 -30.36 1.65
N ARG A 491 9.17 -29.43 1.33
CA ARG A 491 10.22 -29.01 2.28
C ARG A 491 9.64 -28.46 3.58
N LEU A 492 8.61 -27.59 3.50
CA LEU A 492 7.96 -27.03 4.67
C LEU A 492 7.22 -28.07 5.50
N LEU A 493 6.46 -28.96 4.85
CA LEU A 493 5.69 -30.01 5.53
C LEU A 493 6.56 -31.10 6.15
N ASN A 494 7.70 -31.42 5.55
CA ASN A 494 8.64 -32.42 6.04
C ASN A 494 9.59 -31.90 7.12
N ASN A 495 9.61 -30.59 7.36
CA ASN A 495 10.42 -30.02 8.40
C ASN A 495 9.86 -30.42 9.79
N LYS A 496 10.68 -31.11 10.59
CA LYS A 496 10.32 -31.59 11.94
C LYS A 496 10.73 -30.59 13.03
N GLY A 497 10.68 -29.34 12.75
CA GLY A 497 10.97 -28.28 13.70
C GLY A 497 9.96 -28.23 14.85
N LYS A 498 10.27 -27.44 15.87
CA LYS A 498 9.46 -27.30 17.08
C LYS A 498 8.72 -25.98 17.18
N GLU A 499 9.21 -24.96 16.48
CA GLU A 499 8.71 -23.59 16.60
C GLU A 499 7.55 -23.32 15.63
N PRO A 500 6.44 -22.75 16.10
CA PRO A 500 5.34 -22.35 15.22
C PRO A 500 5.76 -21.20 14.30
N VAL A 501 5.16 -21.15 13.12
CA VAL A 501 5.41 -20.11 12.11
C VAL A 501 5.28 -18.69 12.69
N SER A 502 4.33 -18.49 13.59
CA SER A 502 4.07 -17.19 14.21
C SER A 502 5.23 -16.64 15.03
N THR A 503 6.07 -17.50 15.62
CA THR A 503 7.26 -17.10 16.37
C THR A 503 8.26 -16.40 15.43
N PHE A 504 8.52 -16.97 14.28
CA PHE A 504 9.42 -16.38 13.28
C PHE A 504 8.88 -15.05 12.73
N HIS A 505 7.58 -14.98 12.45
CA HIS A 505 6.97 -13.73 11.97
C HIS A 505 7.02 -12.62 13.02
N LYS A 506 6.76 -12.93 14.29
CA LYS A 506 6.89 -11.96 15.39
C LYS A 506 8.33 -11.46 15.54
N ARG A 507 9.30 -12.37 15.51
CA ARG A 507 10.74 -12.00 15.60
C ARG A 507 11.19 -11.15 14.43
N LEU A 508 10.80 -11.50 13.19
CA LEU A 508 11.06 -10.67 12.02
C LEU A 508 10.44 -9.28 12.19
N GLY A 509 9.18 -9.21 12.61
CA GLY A 509 8.48 -7.93 12.84
C GLY A 509 9.18 -7.05 13.87
N GLN A 510 9.72 -7.63 14.95
CA GLN A 510 10.50 -6.92 15.97
C GLN A 510 11.80 -6.34 15.38
N ILE A 511 12.56 -7.13 14.61
CA ILE A 511 13.77 -6.67 13.92
C ILE A 511 13.44 -5.53 12.95
N MET A 512 12.41 -5.70 12.13
CA MET A 512 11.99 -4.71 11.14
C MET A 512 11.53 -3.41 11.79
N TRP A 513 10.73 -3.49 12.87
CA TRP A 513 10.26 -2.31 13.58
C TRP A 513 11.40 -1.55 14.28
N ALA A 514 12.32 -2.27 14.91
CA ALA A 514 13.44 -1.67 15.62
C ALA A 514 14.45 -0.99 14.69
N TYR A 515 14.76 -1.59 13.53
CA TYR A 515 15.89 -1.15 12.71
C TYR A 515 15.50 -0.58 11.33
N CYS A 516 14.30 -0.91 10.81
CA CYS A 516 13.81 -0.43 9.51
C CYS A 516 12.44 0.27 9.62
N GLY A 517 12.04 0.70 10.82
CA GLY A 517 10.78 1.37 11.12
C GLY A 517 10.80 2.88 10.84
N MET A 518 10.33 3.69 11.80
CA MET A 518 10.15 5.14 11.65
C MET A 518 11.45 5.94 11.61
N ALA A 519 12.47 5.50 12.35
CA ALA A 519 13.79 6.13 12.42
C ALA A 519 14.83 5.03 12.28
N ARG A 520 15.80 5.23 11.41
CA ARG A 520 16.77 4.22 10.98
C ARG A 520 18.18 4.74 11.16
N THR A 521 19.11 3.85 11.51
CA THR A 521 20.54 4.15 11.54
C THR A 521 21.31 3.14 10.70
N ALA A 522 22.48 3.50 10.19
CA ALA A 522 23.36 2.57 9.46
C ALA A 522 23.73 1.36 10.34
N GLU A 523 23.99 1.59 11.62
CA GLU A 523 24.29 0.53 12.59
C GLU A 523 23.12 -0.44 12.75
N GLY A 524 21.90 0.08 13.01
CA GLY A 524 20.69 -0.74 13.15
C GLY A 524 20.37 -1.52 11.89
N LEU A 525 20.48 -0.90 10.71
CA LEU A 525 20.25 -1.59 9.43
C LEU A 525 21.29 -2.69 9.17
N ARG A 526 22.57 -2.48 9.48
CA ARG A 526 23.59 -3.55 9.40
C ARG A 526 23.30 -4.68 10.37
N LYS A 527 22.81 -4.36 11.57
CA LYS A 527 22.40 -5.38 12.55
C LYS A 527 21.21 -6.19 12.04
N ALA A 528 20.19 -5.55 11.46
CA ALA A 528 19.09 -6.25 10.81
C ALA A 528 19.56 -7.20 9.69
N LEU A 529 20.49 -6.74 8.84
CA LEU A 529 21.11 -7.54 7.77
C LEU A 529 21.97 -8.71 8.27
N GLN A 530 22.34 -8.73 9.55
CA GLN A 530 23.00 -9.87 10.20
C GLN A 530 21.99 -10.81 10.90
N GLU A 531 20.94 -10.25 11.48
CA GLU A 531 19.94 -11.01 12.25
C GLU A 531 18.91 -11.72 11.37
N ILE A 532 18.45 -11.06 10.29
CA ILE A 532 17.42 -11.64 9.39
C ILE A 532 17.92 -12.91 8.69
N PRO A 533 19.13 -12.98 8.10
CA PRO A 533 19.66 -14.23 7.54
C PRO A 533 19.74 -15.37 8.56
N LYS A 534 20.19 -15.09 9.80
CA LYS A 534 20.24 -16.09 10.87
C LYS A 534 18.85 -16.58 11.24
N LEU A 535 17.88 -15.66 11.33
CA LEU A 535 16.48 -16.02 11.58
C LEU A 535 15.90 -16.87 10.43
N ARG A 536 16.29 -16.59 9.18
CA ARG A 536 15.90 -17.37 8.00
C ARG A 536 16.51 -18.79 8.03
N GLU A 537 17.79 -18.93 8.42
CA GLU A 537 18.42 -20.23 8.61
C GLU A 537 17.72 -21.04 9.71
N GLU A 538 17.42 -20.41 10.85
CA GLU A 538 16.67 -21.01 11.94
C GLU A 538 15.24 -21.40 11.51
N PHE A 539 14.56 -20.57 10.73
CA PHE A 539 13.25 -20.88 10.16
C PHE A 539 13.29 -22.19 9.37
N TRP A 540 14.22 -22.31 8.44
CA TRP A 540 14.35 -23.52 7.62
C TRP A 540 14.80 -24.76 8.38
N ALA A 541 15.45 -24.60 9.51
CA ALA A 541 15.88 -25.70 10.37
C ALA A 541 14.82 -26.10 11.41
N ASN A 542 13.97 -25.17 11.88
CA ASN A 542 13.18 -25.40 13.10
C ASN A 542 11.69 -25.02 12.98
N VAL A 543 11.20 -24.57 11.82
CA VAL A 543 9.76 -24.27 11.67
C VAL A 543 8.93 -25.55 11.70
N ASN A 544 7.82 -25.52 12.45
CA ASN A 544 6.84 -26.60 12.50
C ASN A 544 5.60 -26.24 11.66
N VAL A 545 5.32 -27.05 10.66
CA VAL A 545 4.15 -26.92 9.78
C VAL A 545 3.31 -28.19 9.90
N PRO A 546 2.35 -28.24 10.83
CA PRO A 546 1.49 -29.41 11.00
C PRO A 546 0.51 -29.56 9.86
N GLY A 547 -0.01 -30.79 9.67
CA GLY A 547 -1.02 -31.11 8.67
C GLY A 547 -0.43 -31.63 7.36
N SER A 548 -1.22 -31.61 6.31
CA SER A 548 -0.84 -32.06 4.96
C SER A 548 -1.03 -30.95 3.92
N GLY A 549 -0.56 -31.19 2.70
CA GLY A 549 -0.77 -30.29 1.55
C GLY A 549 -2.06 -30.56 0.77
N GLU A 550 -2.84 -31.56 1.17
CA GLU A 550 -4.03 -32.05 0.41
C GLU A 550 -5.36 -31.60 1.01
N THR A 551 -5.32 -30.74 2.02
CA THR A 551 -6.50 -30.19 2.70
C THR A 551 -6.24 -28.73 3.04
N ILE A 552 -7.22 -28.07 3.66
CA ILE A 552 -7.03 -26.72 4.21
C ILE A 552 -5.86 -26.75 5.22
N ASN A 553 -4.81 -26.00 4.97
CA ASN A 553 -3.65 -25.91 5.83
C ASN A 553 -3.17 -24.44 5.94
N GLN A 554 -3.69 -23.73 6.94
CA GLN A 554 -3.29 -22.35 7.22
C GLN A 554 -1.84 -22.22 7.68
N SER A 555 -1.28 -23.26 8.31
CA SER A 555 0.12 -23.25 8.76
C SER A 555 1.07 -23.30 7.56
N LEU A 556 0.75 -24.10 6.54
CA LEU A 556 1.51 -24.15 5.30
C LEU A 556 1.47 -22.82 4.54
N GLU A 557 0.30 -22.21 4.41
CA GLU A 557 0.14 -20.89 3.79
C GLU A 557 1.00 -19.84 4.52
N ARG A 558 0.89 -19.79 5.86
CA ARG A 558 1.66 -18.84 6.67
C ARG A 558 3.17 -19.10 6.62
N ALA A 559 3.59 -20.35 6.54
CA ALA A 559 5.00 -20.69 6.42
C ALA A 559 5.60 -20.23 5.09
N GLY A 560 4.89 -20.44 3.98
CA GLY A 560 5.28 -19.91 2.67
C GLY A 560 5.41 -18.38 2.66
N ARG A 561 4.42 -17.69 3.22
CA ARG A 561 4.41 -16.24 3.38
C ARG A 561 5.58 -15.72 4.22
N VAL A 562 5.86 -16.34 5.37
CA VAL A 562 6.94 -15.92 6.26
C VAL A 562 8.31 -16.18 5.64
N ALA A 563 8.46 -17.27 4.87
CA ALA A 563 9.67 -17.49 4.09
C ALA A 563 9.95 -16.34 3.12
N ASP A 564 8.91 -15.88 2.39
CA ASP A 564 9.01 -14.73 1.48
C ASP A 564 9.26 -13.41 2.25
N PHE A 565 8.64 -13.21 3.41
CA PHE A 565 8.85 -12.03 4.24
C PHE A 565 10.27 -11.91 4.80
N LEU A 566 10.90 -13.03 5.14
CA LEU A 566 12.30 -13.04 5.61
C LEU A 566 13.26 -12.53 4.53
N GLU A 567 13.04 -12.94 3.29
CA GLU A 567 13.84 -12.47 2.14
C GLU A 567 13.53 -11.00 1.79
N LEU A 568 12.26 -10.62 1.76
CA LEU A 568 11.84 -9.25 1.45
C LEU A 568 12.28 -8.25 2.54
N GLY A 569 12.22 -8.63 3.82
CA GLY A 569 12.70 -7.81 4.93
C GLY A 569 14.19 -7.51 4.82
N GLU A 570 14.99 -8.48 4.38
CA GLU A 570 16.41 -8.28 4.09
C GLU A 570 16.62 -7.27 2.95
N LEU A 571 15.87 -7.39 1.85
CA LEU A 571 15.94 -6.44 0.73
C LEU A 571 15.52 -5.02 1.15
N MET A 572 14.49 -4.89 2.00
CA MET A 572 14.07 -3.59 2.55
C MET A 572 15.18 -2.92 3.37
N CYS A 573 15.85 -3.68 4.22
CA CYS A 573 16.98 -3.19 5.02
C CYS A 573 18.19 -2.83 4.15
N LEU A 574 18.49 -3.61 3.12
CA LEU A 574 19.57 -3.34 2.17
C LEU A 574 19.30 -2.06 1.39
N ASP A 575 18.10 -1.87 0.86
CA ASP A 575 17.72 -0.64 0.14
C ASP A 575 17.81 0.58 1.06
N ALA A 576 17.31 0.47 2.31
CA ALA A 576 17.40 1.53 3.30
C ALA A 576 18.86 1.89 3.67
N LEU A 577 19.73 0.91 3.74
CA LEU A 577 21.15 1.12 4.05
C LEU A 577 21.87 1.84 2.90
N THR A 578 21.57 1.47 1.65
CA THR A 578 22.20 2.05 0.46
C THR A 578 21.69 3.45 0.12
N ARG A 579 20.56 3.87 0.68
CA ARG A 579 19.99 5.20 0.48
C ARG A 579 20.39 6.12 1.63
N GLU A 580 21.49 6.81 1.43
CA GLU A 580 22.14 7.68 2.42
C GLU A 580 21.55 9.10 2.43
N GLU A 581 20.27 9.20 2.64
CA GLU A 581 19.50 10.43 2.76
C GLU A 581 18.30 10.22 3.69
N SER A 582 17.55 11.28 3.97
CA SER A 582 16.22 11.20 4.55
C SER A 582 15.19 11.85 3.63
N CYS A 583 14.16 11.08 3.26
CA CYS A 583 13.04 11.56 2.43
C CYS A 583 11.75 10.82 2.81
N GLY A 584 10.67 11.55 3.04
CA GLY A 584 9.36 10.99 3.36
C GLY A 584 9.36 9.95 4.48
N GLY A 585 8.92 8.73 4.16
CA GLY A 585 8.90 7.60 5.09
C GLY A 585 10.27 6.97 5.34
N HIS A 586 11.28 7.28 4.54
CA HIS A 586 12.66 6.86 4.76
C HIS A 586 13.41 7.93 5.54
N PHE A 587 13.55 7.74 6.85
CA PHE A 587 14.26 8.66 7.73
C PHE A 587 15.51 7.99 8.33
N ARG A 588 16.67 8.52 7.98
CA ARG A 588 17.99 8.12 8.49
C ARG A 588 18.46 9.17 9.49
N GLU A 589 18.65 8.79 10.75
CA GLU A 589 19.04 9.73 11.83
C GLU A 589 20.35 10.46 11.54
N GLU A 590 21.25 9.87 10.74
CA GLU A 590 22.49 10.49 10.30
C GLU A 590 22.29 11.59 9.24
N TYR A 591 21.12 11.59 8.56
CA TYR A 591 20.80 12.52 7.48
C TYR A 591 19.60 13.38 7.84
N GLN A 592 19.79 14.27 8.81
CA GLN A 592 18.81 15.27 9.23
C GLN A 592 19.46 16.66 9.37
N HIS A 593 18.65 17.69 9.26
CA HIS A 593 19.05 19.05 9.57
C HIS A 593 19.16 19.25 11.09
N PRO A 594 19.85 20.32 11.58
CA PRO A 594 19.97 20.59 13.03
C PRO A 594 18.63 20.73 13.76
N ASP A 595 17.57 21.09 13.04
CA ASP A 595 16.21 21.22 13.56
C ASP A 595 15.39 19.92 13.54
N GLY A 596 16.02 18.79 13.11
CA GLY A 596 15.39 17.47 13.06
C GLY A 596 14.60 17.17 11.77
N GLU A 597 14.61 18.06 10.79
CA GLU A 597 13.96 17.82 9.49
C GLU A 597 14.81 16.92 8.57
N CYS A 598 14.12 16.25 7.64
CA CYS A 598 14.75 15.36 6.68
C CYS A 598 15.77 16.10 5.82
N LYS A 599 16.99 15.57 5.75
CA LYS A 599 18.04 16.04 4.84
C LYS A 599 18.08 15.14 3.61
N ARG A 600 17.50 15.63 2.54
CA ARG A 600 17.44 14.99 1.23
C ARG A 600 18.73 15.29 0.45
N ASP A 601 19.18 14.33 -0.35
CA ASP A 601 20.29 14.50 -1.30
C ASP A 601 19.78 14.18 -2.72
N ASP A 602 19.28 15.22 -3.40
CA ASP A 602 18.65 15.08 -4.71
C ASP A 602 19.65 14.76 -5.82
N GLU A 603 20.92 15.14 -5.65
CA GLU A 603 21.97 14.87 -6.63
C GLU A 603 22.33 13.38 -6.67
N LYS A 604 22.49 12.76 -5.50
CA LYS A 604 22.85 11.34 -5.40
C LYS A 604 21.64 10.41 -5.48
N PHE A 605 20.50 10.79 -4.92
CA PHE A 605 19.36 9.91 -4.70
C PHE A 605 18.07 10.35 -5.41
N GLY A 606 18.14 11.32 -6.33
CA GLY A 606 17.06 11.69 -7.25
C GLY A 606 16.77 10.59 -8.28
N HIS A 607 16.53 9.35 -7.81
CA HIS A 607 16.33 8.19 -8.68
C HIS A 607 15.40 7.14 -8.06
N VAL A 608 14.87 6.27 -8.91
CA VAL A 608 14.24 5.01 -8.52
C VAL A 608 15.34 3.95 -8.38
N ALA A 609 15.44 3.31 -7.21
CA ALA A 609 16.29 2.13 -7.03
C ALA A 609 15.49 0.88 -7.36
N ALA A 610 15.87 0.16 -8.40
CA ALA A 610 15.20 -1.06 -8.85
C ALA A 610 16.14 -2.27 -8.69
N TRP A 611 15.75 -3.17 -7.81
CA TRP A 611 16.52 -4.35 -7.44
C TRP A 611 16.15 -5.54 -8.33
N GLU A 612 17.16 -6.23 -8.83
CA GLU A 612 17.05 -7.39 -9.69
C GLU A 612 17.55 -8.63 -8.96
N PHE A 613 16.77 -9.70 -8.95
CA PHE A 613 17.14 -10.98 -8.36
C PHE A 613 18.23 -11.67 -9.19
N GLN A 614 19.31 -12.06 -8.54
CA GLN A 614 20.47 -12.69 -9.21
C GLN A 614 20.58 -14.20 -8.95
N GLY A 615 19.59 -14.77 -8.25
CA GLY A 615 19.58 -16.18 -7.85
C GLY A 615 19.74 -16.36 -6.35
N GLU A 616 19.42 -17.54 -5.86
CA GLU A 616 19.51 -17.89 -4.44
C GLU A 616 20.95 -17.74 -3.92
N GLY A 617 21.09 -17.09 -2.77
CA GLY A 617 22.39 -16.86 -2.11
C GLY A 617 23.29 -15.84 -2.79
N LYS A 618 22.85 -15.18 -3.86
CA LYS A 618 23.56 -14.09 -4.51
C LYS A 618 23.03 -12.73 -4.09
N ALA A 619 23.92 -11.75 -3.97
CA ALA A 619 23.50 -10.37 -3.73
C ALA A 619 22.63 -9.86 -4.90
N PRO A 620 21.51 -9.18 -4.62
CA PRO A 620 20.69 -8.60 -5.67
C PRO A 620 21.43 -7.45 -6.36
N LEU A 621 21.16 -7.26 -7.65
CA LEU A 621 21.72 -6.17 -8.43
C LEU A 621 20.85 -4.92 -8.31
N ARG A 622 21.46 -3.79 -7.93
CA ARG A 622 20.79 -2.50 -7.86
C ARG A 622 20.89 -1.77 -9.20
N ASN A 623 19.78 -1.61 -9.88
CA ASN A 623 19.65 -0.74 -11.05
C ASN A 623 19.11 0.63 -10.60
N VAL A 624 19.47 1.69 -11.33
CA VAL A 624 19.08 3.06 -11.02
C VAL A 624 18.41 3.68 -12.23
N GLU A 625 17.21 4.24 -12.02
CA GLU A 625 16.49 5.03 -13.01
C GLU A 625 16.46 6.49 -12.54
N PRO A 626 17.16 7.44 -13.22
CA PRO A 626 17.15 8.85 -12.84
C PRO A 626 15.76 9.47 -12.92
N LEU A 627 15.42 10.31 -11.95
CA LEU A 627 14.21 11.11 -11.94
C LEU A 627 14.54 12.54 -12.38
N ASN A 628 13.95 12.98 -13.47
CA ASN A 628 14.11 14.32 -14.01
C ASN A 628 12.82 15.11 -13.80
N TYR A 629 12.93 16.35 -13.31
CA TYR A 629 11.81 17.25 -13.06
C TYR A 629 11.92 18.44 -14.00
N GLU A 630 11.01 18.51 -14.99
CA GLU A 630 10.94 19.59 -15.99
C GLU A 630 9.89 20.63 -15.62
N PHE A 631 8.81 20.21 -14.96
CA PHE A 631 7.61 21.00 -14.70
C PHE A 631 7.46 21.42 -13.24
N VAL A 632 8.19 20.79 -12.32
CA VAL A 632 8.19 21.11 -10.90
C VAL A 632 9.59 21.47 -10.45
N LYS A 633 9.76 22.67 -9.92
CA LYS A 633 11.02 23.07 -9.29
C LYS A 633 11.15 22.37 -7.94
N MET A 634 12.22 21.60 -7.76
CA MET A 634 12.52 20.96 -6.48
C MET A 634 12.73 22.02 -5.39
N SER A 635 12.14 21.78 -4.24
CA SER A 635 12.29 22.62 -3.04
C SER A 635 12.30 21.76 -1.79
N VAL A 636 12.86 22.27 -0.71
CA VAL A 636 12.78 21.61 0.60
C VAL A 636 11.35 21.74 1.11
N ARG A 637 10.80 20.65 1.66
CA ARG A 637 9.52 20.72 2.37
C ARG A 637 9.71 21.51 3.66
N ASN A 638 8.85 22.47 3.91
CA ASN A 638 8.82 23.21 5.16
C ASN A 638 7.39 23.21 5.70
N TYR A 639 7.24 22.79 6.94
CA TYR A 639 5.96 22.71 7.67
C TYR A 639 5.97 23.54 8.98
N LYS A 640 7.07 24.27 9.22
CA LYS A 640 7.26 25.18 10.37
C LYS A 640 6.70 26.55 10.12
#